data_49a063e55ac4d47dea36a580401ea64e
#
_entry.id   49a063e55ac4d47dea36a580401ea64e
#
_cell.length_a   1.000
_cell.length_b   1.000
_cell.length_c   1.000
_cell.angle_alpha   90.00
_cell.angle_beta   90.00
_cell.angle_gamma   90.00
#
_symmetry.space_group_name_H-M   'P 1'
#
loop_
_entity.id
_entity.type
_entity.pdbx_description
1 polymer ?
#
loop_
_entity_poly.entity_id
_entity_poly.type
_entity_poly.pdbx_seq_one_letter_code
_entity_poly.pdbx_strand_id
1 'polypeptide(L)'
;MDDNPNRIKLMLAIENDDIEKALEILKEDNSNELLQPVGLLRITVVHLVAWKGHLNLLKQLYERGANINTSDKIGRSALFYAAHAGHLEVTQWLLKQNSLKETKIGIEFCCRRHDLQKQSTDRVDSLIGQDLPVPECCGRTPLHQAAKNNHLDVVKTLVKAGSNVNAQDERGNTALLLAGYNVNSNDVIEMSNYVEIIDVLVSAKASTNVIDLKTGLTALHHATKLGSPKAVKILLDGNAWPLFQCNDTKSTPLHVAASDGNLEILIILLKKIHQKHIDIRDKNGQTALYRACYQSYRECARVLIDHGGNLSAETKSGVTVIDAVFAHITSPRSFLSDIMDACVQLISHENIGEDARISVDFSILAPQRDLQTNVIIAFITATSNVEKLAILQHPLIETFLCLKWAKLRFFFFLYFLFYVFFVLSLSIFAITLLRKSNYFIPQIILFFCSTILLLNNSIQVSLLPRHYMKQFEIWLSFISAALSFMACMIVDNHQFIIIDTKNEISTPKFVLHLISIAILLGWIEMMLLIGRFPTWGYYALMFSTVLSNILKVLLAFTCMIFGFALSFTVLFYENEQFHDCWNSIVKIIVMMMGEYDYTDLFPNNTKTDKFFLTFTAKVIFLGFVLLMSMVLMNLMIGLAVNDIQGLQKMGHIRRLLKQAEFVAHLEKLTYDQLFKSNLLHPWFKTIVNSKRLVPTKIVLNYRDNNLCKSFRGISLELMESLFLLASKNNQQDKSNLIGFKSRYTGTKVMSSLINLQEQVHQLQKLRKPSISGKHLKLRRKRTVGKKIAT
;
A
#
# COMPACT_ATOMS: atom_id res chain seq x y z
N MET A 1 -62.64 -8.28 27.50
CA MET A 1 -62.42 -7.15 28.42
C MET A 1 -63.12 -5.97 27.83
N ASP A 2 -64.19 -5.52 28.41
CA ASP A 2 -65.00 -4.40 27.90
C ASP A 2 -64.19 -3.10 28.04
N ASP A 3 -63.57 -2.66 27.00
CA ASP A 3 -62.88 -1.39 26.96
C ASP A 3 -63.90 -0.26 27.00
N ASN A 4 -63.84 0.53 28.08
CA ASN A 4 -64.74 1.70 28.24
C ASN A 4 -64.60 2.60 26.97
N PRO A 5 -65.74 2.83 26.26
CA PRO A 5 -65.69 3.55 24.96
C PRO A 5 -65.19 4.99 25.10
N ASN A 6 -65.33 5.63 26.26
CA ASN A 6 -64.80 6.97 26.54
C ASN A 6 -63.29 6.99 26.63
N ARG A 7 -62.67 5.90 27.14
CA ARG A 7 -61.22 5.75 27.20
C ARG A 7 -60.61 5.67 25.79
N ILE A 8 -61.24 4.87 24.90
CA ILE A 8 -60.75 4.76 23.51
C ILE A 8 -60.96 6.10 22.79
N LYS A 9 -62.10 6.78 22.98
CA LYS A 9 -62.35 8.08 22.37
C LYS A 9 -61.34 9.12 22.86
N LEU A 10 -60.93 9.10 24.15
CA LEU A 10 -59.93 9.99 24.70
C LEU A 10 -58.54 9.74 24.08
N MET A 11 -58.17 8.48 23.94
CA MET A 11 -56.87 8.15 23.33
C MET A 11 -56.82 8.51 21.85
N LEU A 12 -57.93 8.31 21.09
CA LEU A 12 -58.04 8.73 19.72
C LEU A 12 -58.01 10.26 19.57
N ALA A 13 -58.71 10.99 20.46
CA ALA A 13 -58.65 12.45 20.46
C ALA A 13 -57.22 12.97 20.67
N ILE A 14 -56.46 12.35 21.57
CA ILE A 14 -55.06 12.73 21.81
C ILE A 14 -54.15 12.34 20.62
N GLU A 15 -54.38 11.18 20.00
CA GLU A 15 -53.61 10.74 18.82
C GLU A 15 -53.83 11.66 17.62
N ASN A 16 -55.09 12.13 17.45
CA ASN A 16 -55.45 13.10 16.40
C ASN A 16 -55.13 14.56 16.76
N ASP A 17 -54.45 14.81 17.88
CA ASP A 17 -54.08 16.14 18.36
C ASP A 17 -55.26 17.08 18.68
N ASP A 18 -56.46 16.50 18.92
CA ASP A 18 -57.70 17.22 19.23
C ASP A 18 -57.81 17.42 20.76
N ILE A 19 -57.12 18.45 21.24
CA ILE A 19 -57.01 18.75 22.66
C ILE A 19 -58.31 19.16 23.27
N GLU A 20 -59.18 19.88 22.51
CA GLU A 20 -60.46 20.35 23.00
C GLU A 20 -61.40 19.19 23.32
N LYS A 21 -61.56 18.23 22.40
CA LYS A 21 -62.33 17.01 22.67
C LYS A 21 -61.73 16.16 23.79
N ALA A 22 -60.40 16.07 23.86
CA ALA A 22 -59.76 15.35 24.96
C ALA A 22 -60.12 15.97 26.32
N LEU A 23 -60.13 17.30 26.39
CA LEU A 23 -60.49 18.04 27.61
C LEU A 23 -62.01 17.92 27.93
N GLU A 24 -62.90 17.88 26.92
CA GLU A 24 -64.35 17.65 27.11
C GLU A 24 -64.61 16.26 27.67
N ILE A 25 -64.04 15.22 27.08
CA ILE A 25 -64.18 13.83 27.54
C ILE A 25 -63.66 13.69 29.00
N LEU A 26 -62.55 14.36 29.33
CA LEU A 26 -62.05 14.41 30.69
C LEU A 26 -62.99 15.14 31.66
N LYS A 27 -63.74 16.16 31.22
CA LYS A 27 -64.70 16.87 32.09
C LYS A 27 -65.95 16.06 32.32
N GLU A 28 -66.43 15.31 31.29
CA GLU A 28 -67.66 14.51 31.33
C GLU A 28 -67.52 13.24 32.18
N ASP A 29 -66.32 12.57 32.11
CA ASP A 29 -66.10 11.31 32.80
C ASP A 29 -64.99 11.47 33.85
N ASN A 30 -65.38 11.38 35.10
CA ASN A 30 -64.45 11.48 36.25
C ASN A 30 -63.99 10.10 36.76
N SER A 31 -64.25 9.03 36.03
CA SER A 31 -63.90 7.66 36.47
C SER A 31 -62.40 7.41 36.36
N ASN A 32 -61.81 6.74 37.33
CA ASN A 32 -60.43 6.27 37.30
C ASN A 32 -60.17 5.20 36.18
N GLU A 33 -61.20 4.72 35.53
CA GLU A 33 -61.15 3.78 34.42
C GLU A 33 -60.45 4.36 33.20
N LEU A 34 -60.60 5.69 32.99
CA LEU A 34 -59.88 6.43 31.89
C LEU A 34 -58.36 6.33 32.02
N LEU A 35 -57.83 6.12 33.21
CA LEU A 35 -56.39 6.07 33.47
C LEU A 35 -55.77 4.67 33.31
N GLN A 36 -56.61 3.65 33.10
CA GLN A 36 -56.20 2.25 33.00
C GLN A 36 -55.50 1.98 31.65
N PRO A 37 -54.55 1.07 31.58
CA PRO A 37 -53.83 0.73 30.33
C PRO A 37 -54.76 0.09 29.30
N VAL A 38 -54.55 0.40 28.01
CA VAL A 38 -55.31 -0.09 26.85
C VAL A 38 -54.47 -0.96 25.94
N GLY A 39 -55.11 -1.96 25.35
CA GLY A 39 -54.51 -2.79 24.27
C GLY A 39 -53.43 -3.75 24.76
N LEU A 40 -52.84 -4.47 23.79
CA LEU A 40 -51.78 -5.47 24.00
C LEU A 40 -50.49 -4.89 24.59
N LEU A 41 -50.20 -3.64 24.25
CA LEU A 41 -49.01 -2.95 24.76
C LEU A 41 -49.22 -2.29 26.13
N ARG A 42 -50.47 -2.30 26.68
CA ARG A 42 -50.81 -1.67 27.96
C ARG A 42 -50.42 -0.17 28.00
N ILE A 43 -50.67 0.55 26.91
CA ILE A 43 -50.45 2.00 26.82
C ILE A 43 -51.47 2.73 27.64
N THR A 44 -51.04 3.73 28.41
CA THR A 44 -51.92 4.63 29.17
C THR A 44 -52.02 5.97 28.45
N VAL A 45 -53.06 6.71 28.77
CA VAL A 45 -53.27 8.09 28.32
C VAL A 45 -52.05 8.97 28.62
N VAL A 46 -51.40 8.76 29.76
CA VAL A 46 -50.16 9.48 30.15
C VAL A 46 -49.03 9.26 29.15
N HIS A 47 -48.86 8.05 28.62
CA HIS A 47 -47.85 7.75 27.61
C HIS A 47 -48.10 8.52 26.31
N LEU A 48 -49.34 8.56 25.82
CA LEU A 48 -49.72 9.26 24.60
C LEU A 48 -49.58 10.78 24.75
N VAL A 49 -50.03 11.33 25.87
CA VAL A 49 -49.91 12.76 26.16
C VAL A 49 -48.43 13.18 26.25
N ALA A 50 -47.58 12.34 26.86
CA ALA A 50 -46.14 12.57 26.90
C ALA A 50 -45.48 12.46 25.51
N TRP A 51 -45.97 11.55 24.67
CA TRP A 51 -45.54 11.41 23.28
C TRP A 51 -45.88 12.60 22.41
N LYS A 52 -47.13 13.15 22.58
CA LYS A 52 -47.62 14.32 21.83
C LYS A 52 -47.12 15.66 22.42
N GLY A 53 -46.61 15.67 23.63
CA GLY A 53 -46.04 16.88 24.22
C GLY A 53 -47.01 17.80 24.92
N HIS A 54 -48.26 17.39 25.20
CA HIS A 54 -49.30 18.26 25.79
C HIS A 54 -49.13 18.42 27.30
N LEU A 55 -48.32 19.37 27.76
CA LEU A 55 -48.01 19.59 29.17
C LEU A 55 -49.26 19.90 30.03
N ASN A 56 -50.18 20.72 29.51
CA ASN A 56 -51.38 21.11 30.26
C ASN A 56 -52.30 19.92 30.52
N LEU A 57 -52.49 19.07 29.53
CA LEU A 57 -53.27 17.85 29.64
C LEU A 57 -52.59 16.84 30.60
N LEU A 58 -51.29 16.75 30.55
CA LEU A 58 -50.50 15.90 31.48
C LEU A 58 -50.66 16.31 32.93
N LYS A 59 -50.68 17.65 33.23
CA LYS A 59 -50.89 18.19 34.57
C LYS A 59 -52.25 17.85 35.09
N GLN A 60 -53.32 18.04 34.26
CA GLN A 60 -54.69 17.70 34.64
C GLN A 60 -54.89 16.20 34.94
N LEU A 61 -54.26 15.32 34.13
CA LEU A 61 -54.27 13.88 34.41
C LEU A 61 -53.56 13.53 35.72
N TYR A 62 -52.46 14.20 36.01
CA TYR A 62 -51.74 14.03 37.29
C TYR A 62 -52.56 14.51 38.50
N GLU A 63 -53.21 15.64 38.40
CA GLU A 63 -54.11 16.17 39.44
C GLU A 63 -55.31 15.20 39.73
N ARG A 64 -55.67 14.40 38.73
CA ARG A 64 -56.71 13.35 38.85
C ARG A 64 -56.14 12.01 39.40
N GLY A 65 -54.86 11.96 39.78
CA GLY A 65 -54.22 10.79 40.34
C GLY A 65 -53.62 9.82 39.31
N ALA A 66 -53.39 10.25 38.10
CA ALA A 66 -52.70 9.42 37.11
C ALA A 66 -51.25 9.15 37.59
N ASN A 67 -50.84 7.89 37.58
CA ASN A 67 -49.48 7.53 37.92
C ASN A 67 -48.52 7.76 36.75
N ILE A 68 -47.62 8.74 36.89
CA ILE A 68 -46.64 9.13 35.89
C ILE A 68 -45.51 8.10 35.71
N ASN A 69 -45.34 7.18 36.68
CA ASN A 69 -44.32 6.15 36.65
C ASN A 69 -44.82 4.82 36.12
N THR A 70 -46.04 4.79 35.56
CA THR A 70 -46.49 3.58 34.88
C THR A 70 -45.59 3.29 33.68
N SER A 71 -45.33 2.02 33.47
CA SER A 71 -44.63 1.54 32.27
C SER A 71 -45.63 0.73 31.43
N ASP A 72 -45.43 0.83 30.12
CA ASP A 72 -46.14 -0.04 29.18
C ASP A 72 -45.63 -1.49 29.31
N LYS A 73 -46.21 -2.42 28.55
CA LYS A 73 -45.81 -3.84 28.57
C LYS A 73 -44.32 -4.07 28.24
N ILE A 74 -43.68 -3.12 27.55
CA ILE A 74 -42.30 -3.19 27.11
C ILE A 74 -41.36 -2.54 28.14
N GLY A 75 -41.93 -1.83 29.16
CA GLY A 75 -41.17 -1.15 30.20
C GLY A 75 -40.89 0.33 29.91
N ARG A 76 -41.56 0.95 28.91
CA ARG A 76 -41.35 2.35 28.59
C ARG A 76 -42.25 3.22 29.48
N SER A 77 -41.67 4.25 30.09
CA SER A 77 -42.37 5.25 30.90
C SER A 77 -42.78 6.47 30.10
N ALA A 78 -43.63 7.32 30.68
CA ALA A 78 -43.98 8.61 30.08
C ALA A 78 -42.75 9.47 29.79
N LEU A 79 -41.74 9.43 30.66
CA LEU A 79 -40.45 10.11 30.45
C LEU A 79 -39.67 9.57 29.22
N PHE A 80 -39.78 8.27 28.96
CA PHE A 80 -39.17 7.66 27.77
C PHE A 80 -39.84 8.20 26.48
N TYR A 81 -41.14 8.28 26.46
CA TYR A 81 -41.92 8.81 25.32
C TYR A 81 -41.64 10.29 25.06
N ALA A 82 -41.62 11.10 26.12
CA ALA A 82 -41.31 12.54 26.01
C ALA A 82 -39.85 12.76 25.53
N ALA A 83 -38.93 11.97 26.03
CA ALA A 83 -37.51 12.05 25.61
C ALA A 83 -37.29 11.58 24.19
N HIS A 84 -38.03 10.59 23.71
CA HIS A 84 -38.00 10.12 22.34
C HIS A 84 -38.50 11.15 21.35
N ALA A 85 -39.63 11.83 21.70
CA ALA A 85 -40.24 12.85 20.85
C ALA A 85 -39.57 14.23 20.96
N GLY A 86 -38.73 14.46 21.97
CA GLY A 86 -38.02 15.72 22.12
C GLY A 86 -38.76 16.82 22.88
N HIS A 87 -39.83 16.50 23.62
CA HIS A 87 -40.65 17.50 24.32
C HIS A 87 -39.98 17.95 25.62
N LEU A 88 -39.28 19.08 25.57
CA LEU A 88 -38.50 19.63 26.66
C LEU A 88 -39.36 19.97 27.89
N GLU A 89 -40.46 20.69 27.72
CA GLU A 89 -41.28 21.12 28.82
C GLU A 89 -41.90 19.94 29.59
N VAL A 90 -42.40 18.95 28.86
CA VAL A 90 -42.97 17.71 29.45
C VAL A 90 -41.86 16.95 30.20
N THR A 91 -40.67 16.84 29.60
CA THR A 91 -39.53 16.19 30.21
C THR A 91 -39.11 16.89 31.52
N GLN A 92 -39.02 18.21 31.53
CA GLN A 92 -38.68 19.00 32.71
C GLN A 92 -39.75 18.85 33.83
N TRP A 93 -41.00 18.87 33.46
CA TRP A 93 -42.09 18.72 34.42
C TRP A 93 -42.09 17.29 35.02
N LEU A 94 -41.98 16.24 34.20
CA LEU A 94 -41.90 14.85 34.67
C LEU A 94 -40.74 14.65 35.67
N LEU A 95 -39.58 15.20 35.35
CA LEU A 95 -38.39 15.12 36.20
C LEU A 95 -38.58 15.85 37.55
N LYS A 96 -39.31 16.99 37.56
CA LYS A 96 -39.67 17.72 38.81
C LYS A 96 -40.61 16.89 39.70
N GLN A 97 -41.47 16.06 39.11
CA GLN A 97 -42.39 15.18 39.82
C GLN A 97 -41.75 13.84 40.25
N ASN A 98 -40.41 13.76 40.28
CA ASN A 98 -39.64 12.55 40.65
C ASN A 98 -39.96 11.32 39.78
N SER A 99 -40.19 11.51 38.49
CA SER A 99 -40.32 10.37 37.59
C SER A 99 -39.04 9.52 37.57
N LEU A 100 -39.21 8.22 37.37
CA LEU A 100 -38.10 7.28 37.28
C LEU A 100 -37.23 7.55 36.05
N LYS A 101 -35.98 7.98 36.28
CA LYS A 101 -34.99 8.36 35.25
C LYS A 101 -34.38 7.16 34.52
N GLU A 102 -34.36 6.01 35.15
CA GLU A 102 -33.65 4.81 34.73
C GLU A 102 -34.59 3.66 34.32
N THR A 103 -35.84 3.98 33.89
CA THR A 103 -36.71 2.96 33.33
C THR A 103 -36.08 2.34 32.10
N LYS A 104 -35.81 1.05 32.12
CA LYS A 104 -35.25 0.29 31.00
C LYS A 104 -36.38 -0.49 30.29
N ILE A 105 -36.29 -0.60 29.00
CA ILE A 105 -37.15 -1.49 28.22
C ILE A 105 -36.92 -2.92 28.64
N GLY A 106 -37.96 -3.66 29.07
CA GLY A 106 -37.86 -5.03 29.54
C GLY A 106 -37.49 -6.02 28.43
N ILE A 107 -36.68 -7.01 28.79
CA ILE A 107 -36.09 -8.00 27.89
C ILE A 107 -37.12 -8.96 27.29
N GLU A 108 -38.10 -9.38 28.13
CA GLU A 108 -38.98 -10.50 27.76
C GLU A 108 -39.95 -10.23 26.58
N PHE A 109 -40.26 -8.99 26.28
CA PHE A 109 -41.26 -8.61 25.29
C PHE A 109 -40.69 -8.06 23.97
N CYS A 110 -39.42 -7.63 23.93
CA CYS A 110 -38.83 -7.06 22.72
C CYS A 110 -38.69 -8.08 21.59
N CYS A 111 -38.30 -9.32 21.92
CA CYS A 111 -38.08 -10.38 20.93
C CYS A 111 -39.35 -10.99 20.36
N ARG A 112 -40.49 -10.85 21.02
CA ARG A 112 -41.79 -11.41 20.57
C ARG A 112 -42.69 -10.46 19.74
N ARG A 113 -42.21 -9.26 19.43
CA ARG A 113 -43.04 -8.28 18.71
C ARG A 113 -43.37 -8.69 17.28
N HIS A 114 -42.48 -9.39 16.60
CA HIS A 114 -42.76 -9.93 15.26
C HIS A 114 -43.93 -10.93 15.26
N ASP A 115 -44.13 -11.62 16.39
CA ASP A 115 -45.21 -12.58 16.57
C ASP A 115 -46.47 -11.89 17.04
N LEU A 116 -46.40 -10.80 17.82
CA LEU A 116 -47.51 -10.02 18.29
C LEU A 116 -48.19 -9.16 17.20
N GLN A 117 -47.40 -8.63 16.28
CA GLN A 117 -47.93 -7.90 15.10
C GLN A 117 -48.74 -8.80 14.15
N LYS A 118 -48.41 -10.11 14.10
CA LYS A 118 -49.19 -11.10 13.33
C LYS A 118 -50.46 -11.60 14.02
N GLN A 119 -50.59 -11.39 15.33
CA GLN A 119 -51.73 -11.85 16.15
C GLN A 119 -52.73 -10.76 16.51
N SER A 120 -52.43 -9.47 16.21
CA SER A 120 -53.35 -8.36 16.50
C SER A 120 -54.47 -8.29 15.45
N THR A 121 -55.55 -9.07 15.70
CA THR A 121 -56.84 -8.92 15.01
C THR A 121 -57.76 -7.92 15.72
N ASP A 122 -57.32 -7.33 16.85
CA ASP A 122 -58.13 -6.39 17.62
C ASP A 122 -58.09 -4.99 16.99
N ARG A 123 -59.29 -4.46 16.65
CA ARG A 123 -59.48 -3.12 16.07
C ARG A 123 -58.82 -1.99 16.86
N VAL A 124 -58.67 -2.14 18.16
CA VAL A 124 -58.08 -1.11 19.05
C VAL A 124 -56.58 -0.97 18.86
N ASP A 125 -55.84 -2.08 18.72
CA ASP A 125 -54.39 -2.03 18.51
C ASP A 125 -53.99 -1.57 17.08
N SER A 126 -54.92 -1.62 16.14
CA SER A 126 -54.72 -1.11 14.78
C SER A 126 -55.00 0.38 14.64
N LEU A 127 -55.74 0.99 15.61
CA LEU A 127 -56.14 2.39 15.59
C LEU A 127 -55.33 3.28 16.54
N ILE A 128 -54.78 2.71 17.62
CA ILE A 128 -54.05 3.46 18.64
C ILE A 128 -52.59 3.06 18.61
N GLY A 129 -51.72 4.03 18.39
CA GLY A 129 -50.28 3.83 18.51
C GLY A 129 -49.57 3.34 17.24
N GLN A 130 -50.13 3.58 16.07
CA GLN A 130 -49.44 3.29 14.80
C GLN A 130 -48.12 4.06 14.65
N ASP A 131 -48.09 5.30 15.15
CA ASP A 131 -46.93 6.21 15.09
C ASP A 131 -45.95 6.02 16.29
N LEU A 132 -46.27 5.14 17.23
CA LEU A 132 -45.42 4.93 18.39
C LEU A 132 -44.10 4.25 18.03
N PRO A 133 -42.98 4.70 18.62
CA PRO A 133 -41.65 4.20 18.26
C PRO A 133 -41.58 2.69 18.45
N VAL A 134 -41.13 2.01 17.37
CA VAL A 134 -40.80 0.59 17.42
C VAL A 134 -39.52 0.41 18.21
N PRO A 135 -39.52 -0.39 19.29
CA PRO A 135 -38.28 -0.62 20.02
C PRO A 135 -37.30 -1.44 19.15
N GLU A 136 -36.20 -0.83 18.80
CA GLU A 136 -35.13 -1.51 18.03
C GLU A 136 -34.27 -2.38 18.94
N CYS A 137 -34.15 -2.04 20.25
CA CYS A 137 -33.33 -2.77 21.22
C CYS A 137 -33.89 -2.64 22.63
N CYS A 138 -33.79 -3.71 23.39
CA CYS A 138 -34.17 -3.74 24.81
C CYS A 138 -33.08 -3.05 25.69
N GLY A 139 -33.46 -2.64 26.88
CA GLY A 139 -32.56 -2.03 27.85
C GLY A 139 -32.28 -0.54 27.63
N ARG A 140 -32.92 0.14 26.67
CA ARG A 140 -32.72 1.58 26.44
C ARG A 140 -33.38 2.44 27.48
N THR A 141 -32.66 3.48 27.95
CA THR A 141 -33.17 4.51 28.86
C THR A 141 -33.68 5.72 28.07
N PRO A 142 -34.40 6.66 28.72
CA PRO A 142 -34.81 7.93 28.11
C PRO A 142 -33.65 8.71 27.51
N LEU A 143 -32.46 8.69 28.16
CA LEU A 143 -31.25 9.34 27.68
C LEU A 143 -30.74 8.73 26.37
N HIS A 144 -30.81 7.41 26.19
CA HIS A 144 -30.47 6.75 24.95
C HIS A 144 -31.31 7.24 23.77
N GLN A 145 -32.63 7.41 23.99
CA GLN A 145 -33.56 7.85 22.95
C GLN A 145 -33.37 9.33 22.59
N ALA A 146 -33.22 10.18 23.60
CA ALA A 146 -32.99 11.60 23.38
C ALA A 146 -31.66 11.83 22.60
N ALA A 147 -30.60 11.10 22.95
CA ALA A 147 -29.32 11.17 22.24
C ALA A 147 -29.43 10.61 20.81
N LYS A 148 -30.11 9.47 20.62
CA LYS A 148 -30.31 8.85 19.29
C LYS A 148 -31.04 9.78 18.33
N ASN A 149 -32.10 10.47 18.82
CA ASN A 149 -32.95 11.36 18.03
C ASN A 149 -32.47 12.82 18.00
N ASN A 150 -31.24 13.06 18.49
CA ASN A 150 -30.58 14.39 18.44
C ASN A 150 -31.31 15.53 19.18
N HIS A 151 -32.05 15.22 20.28
CA HIS A 151 -32.75 16.19 21.08
C HIS A 151 -31.86 16.82 22.15
N LEU A 152 -31.10 17.84 21.77
CA LEU A 152 -30.09 18.47 22.62
C LEU A 152 -30.56 18.94 23.98
N ASP A 153 -31.68 19.71 24.00
CA ASP A 153 -32.19 20.31 25.26
C ASP A 153 -32.71 19.27 26.24
N VAL A 154 -33.28 18.20 25.72
CA VAL A 154 -33.72 17.04 26.51
C VAL A 154 -32.49 16.31 27.08
N VAL A 155 -31.44 16.10 26.30
CA VAL A 155 -30.19 15.48 26.76
C VAL A 155 -29.59 16.32 27.88
N LYS A 156 -29.45 17.65 27.68
CA LYS A 156 -28.96 18.59 28.73
C LYS A 156 -29.75 18.48 30.02
N THR A 157 -31.08 18.37 29.90
CA THR A 157 -32.00 18.29 31.04
C THR A 157 -31.87 16.96 31.80
N LEU A 158 -31.81 15.84 31.08
CA LEU A 158 -31.64 14.50 31.66
C LEU A 158 -30.28 14.36 32.35
N VAL A 159 -29.21 14.84 31.75
CA VAL A 159 -27.87 14.80 32.33
C VAL A 159 -27.80 15.65 33.60
N LYS A 160 -28.36 16.90 33.58
CA LYS A 160 -28.46 17.76 34.77
C LYS A 160 -29.28 17.13 35.89
N ALA A 161 -30.30 16.34 35.52
CA ALA A 161 -31.12 15.62 36.50
C ALA A 161 -30.38 14.40 37.11
N GLY A 162 -29.16 14.07 36.66
CA GLY A 162 -28.34 12.99 37.19
C GLY A 162 -28.66 11.59 36.60
N SER A 163 -29.14 11.54 35.36
CA SER A 163 -29.30 10.24 34.65
C SER A 163 -27.95 9.59 34.44
N ASN A 164 -27.91 8.24 34.53
CA ASN A 164 -26.67 7.48 34.31
C ASN A 164 -26.24 7.55 32.83
N VAL A 165 -25.22 8.34 32.56
CA VAL A 165 -24.66 8.54 31.19
C VAL A 165 -24.00 7.28 30.63
N ASN A 166 -23.59 6.33 31.52
CA ASN A 166 -22.90 5.09 31.14
C ASN A 166 -23.85 3.87 31.13
N ALA A 167 -25.16 4.08 31.25
CA ALA A 167 -26.12 2.99 31.10
C ALA A 167 -25.94 2.32 29.73
N GLN A 168 -25.99 0.99 29.69
CA GLN A 168 -25.85 0.21 28.46
C GLN A 168 -27.18 -0.45 28.09
N ASP A 169 -27.54 -0.44 26.83
CA ASP A 169 -28.61 -1.28 26.29
C ASP A 169 -28.13 -2.73 26.11
N GLU A 170 -28.97 -3.65 25.65
CA GLU A 170 -28.60 -5.06 25.46
C GLU A 170 -27.54 -5.28 24.40
N ARG A 171 -27.30 -4.33 23.50
CA ARG A 171 -26.20 -4.37 22.55
C ARG A 171 -24.92 -3.75 23.09
N GLY A 172 -24.91 -3.37 24.38
CA GLY A 172 -23.81 -2.66 24.99
C GLY A 172 -23.74 -1.19 24.63
N ASN A 173 -24.69 -0.62 23.90
CA ASN A 173 -24.64 0.77 23.46
C ASN A 173 -24.94 1.71 24.63
N THR A 174 -24.18 2.79 24.73
CA THR A 174 -24.43 3.94 25.60
C THR A 174 -25.13 5.06 24.84
N ALA A 175 -25.67 6.05 25.56
CA ALA A 175 -26.23 7.24 24.93
C ALA A 175 -25.22 7.95 24.00
N LEU A 176 -23.93 7.99 24.38
CA LEU A 176 -22.86 8.53 23.57
C LEU A 176 -22.66 7.76 22.24
N LEU A 177 -22.77 6.44 22.28
CA LEU A 177 -22.61 5.60 21.08
C LEU A 177 -23.80 5.74 20.13
N LEU A 178 -25.01 5.91 20.66
CA LEU A 178 -26.22 6.12 19.86
C LEU A 178 -26.38 7.56 19.37
N ALA A 179 -25.66 8.52 19.93
CA ALA A 179 -25.66 9.89 19.44
C ALA A 179 -25.23 9.91 17.97
N GLY A 180 -25.98 10.61 17.14
CA GLY A 180 -25.67 10.69 15.71
C GLY A 180 -26.22 9.56 14.84
N TYR A 181 -26.93 8.58 15.42
CA TYR A 181 -27.48 7.47 14.64
C TYR A 181 -28.54 7.93 13.62
N ASN A 182 -29.39 8.91 13.99
CA ASN A 182 -30.45 9.48 13.15
C ASN A 182 -30.10 10.88 12.61
N VAL A 183 -28.85 11.31 12.70
CA VAL A 183 -28.43 12.66 12.25
C VAL A 183 -28.18 12.68 10.77
N ASN A 184 -28.76 13.65 10.09
CA ASN A 184 -28.48 13.92 8.68
C ASN A 184 -27.20 14.78 8.58
N SER A 185 -26.17 14.25 7.96
CA SER A 185 -24.89 14.95 7.78
C SER A 185 -24.98 16.24 6.95
N ASN A 186 -26.05 16.38 6.17
CA ASN A 186 -26.30 17.55 5.32
C ASN A 186 -27.01 18.70 6.06
N ASP A 187 -27.60 18.43 7.23
CA ASP A 187 -28.29 19.45 8.03
C ASP A 187 -27.33 20.07 9.05
N VAL A 188 -27.08 21.37 8.87
CA VAL A 188 -26.14 22.14 9.73
C VAL A 188 -26.63 22.23 11.17
N ILE A 189 -27.97 22.32 11.39
CA ILE A 189 -28.56 22.42 12.73
C ILE A 189 -28.44 21.08 13.45
N GLU A 190 -28.81 19.99 12.77
CA GLU A 190 -28.66 18.64 13.34
C GLU A 190 -27.22 18.31 13.68
N MET A 191 -26.27 18.66 12.83
CA MET A 191 -24.84 18.48 13.07
C MET A 191 -24.33 19.34 14.24
N SER A 192 -24.85 20.58 14.40
CA SER A 192 -24.51 21.41 15.56
C SER A 192 -24.99 20.79 16.87
N ASN A 193 -26.26 20.34 16.87
CA ASN A 193 -26.86 19.69 18.03
C ASN A 193 -26.10 18.39 18.39
N TYR A 194 -25.73 17.60 17.40
CA TYR A 194 -24.93 16.40 17.58
C TYR A 194 -23.60 16.69 18.29
N VAL A 195 -22.86 17.73 17.83
CA VAL A 195 -21.58 18.11 18.44
C VAL A 195 -21.77 18.53 19.90
N GLU A 196 -22.84 19.32 20.18
CA GLU A 196 -23.13 19.75 21.55
C GLU A 196 -23.57 18.57 22.44
N ILE A 197 -24.34 17.62 21.93
CA ILE A 197 -24.73 16.41 22.67
C ILE A 197 -23.48 15.61 23.08
N ILE A 198 -22.53 15.41 22.13
CA ILE A 198 -21.27 14.76 22.44
C ILE A 198 -20.51 15.53 23.53
N ASP A 199 -20.43 16.85 23.43
CA ASP A 199 -19.72 17.66 24.41
C ASP A 199 -20.35 17.55 25.80
N VAL A 200 -21.68 17.61 25.88
CA VAL A 200 -22.42 17.44 27.14
C VAL A 200 -22.18 16.07 27.76
N LEU A 201 -22.26 15.00 26.96
CA LEU A 201 -22.06 13.63 27.44
C LEU A 201 -20.61 13.37 27.88
N VAL A 202 -19.63 13.83 27.11
CA VAL A 202 -18.19 13.69 27.45
C VAL A 202 -17.86 14.51 28.70
N SER A 203 -18.37 15.72 28.81
CA SER A 203 -18.23 16.56 30.02
C SER A 203 -18.86 15.92 31.26
N ALA A 204 -19.94 15.14 31.08
CA ALA A 204 -20.57 14.34 32.14
C ALA A 204 -19.84 13.00 32.40
N LYS A 205 -18.62 12.83 31.92
CA LYS A 205 -17.78 11.61 32.06
C LYS A 205 -18.37 10.33 31.44
N ALA A 206 -19.03 10.46 30.30
CA ALA A 206 -19.43 9.30 29.51
C ALA A 206 -18.20 8.52 29.03
N SER A 207 -18.26 7.20 29.08
CA SER A 207 -17.21 6.31 28.58
C SER A 207 -17.13 6.35 27.07
N THR A 208 -16.03 6.88 26.53
CA THR A 208 -15.81 7.09 25.08
C THR A 208 -15.44 5.81 24.31
N ASN A 209 -14.94 4.77 25.03
CA ASN A 209 -14.41 3.53 24.45
C ASN A 209 -15.38 2.35 24.48
N VAL A 210 -16.67 2.62 24.73
CA VAL A 210 -17.71 1.59 24.67
C VAL A 210 -17.94 1.19 23.22
N ILE A 211 -18.16 -0.10 23.00
CA ILE A 211 -18.39 -0.72 21.69
C ILE A 211 -19.80 -1.27 21.58
N ASP A 212 -20.40 -1.16 20.43
CA ASP A 212 -21.58 -1.95 20.06
C ASP A 212 -21.16 -3.43 19.95
N LEU A 213 -21.76 -4.30 20.77
CA LEU A 213 -21.41 -5.72 20.80
C LEU A 213 -21.64 -6.43 19.45
N LYS A 214 -22.52 -5.95 18.61
CA LYS A 214 -22.81 -6.53 17.30
C LYS A 214 -21.78 -6.10 16.23
N THR A 215 -21.55 -4.78 16.09
CA THR A 215 -20.71 -4.23 15.03
C THR A 215 -19.29 -3.93 15.46
N GLY A 216 -19.06 -3.80 16.78
CA GLY A 216 -17.78 -3.36 17.34
C GLY A 216 -17.45 -1.89 17.07
N LEU A 217 -18.43 -1.09 16.64
CA LEU A 217 -18.25 0.33 16.39
C LEU A 217 -18.17 1.12 17.70
N THR A 218 -17.36 2.17 17.73
CA THR A 218 -17.27 3.14 18.85
C THR A 218 -17.90 4.47 18.41
N ALA A 219 -18.14 5.36 19.38
CA ALA A 219 -18.61 6.71 19.10
C ALA A 219 -17.67 7.46 18.13
N LEU A 220 -16.37 7.19 18.19
CA LEU A 220 -15.38 7.78 17.28
C LEU A 220 -15.58 7.31 15.83
N HIS A 221 -15.96 6.06 15.60
CA HIS A 221 -16.30 5.57 14.26
C HIS A 221 -17.53 6.30 13.69
N HIS A 222 -18.58 6.47 14.51
CA HIS A 222 -19.78 7.21 14.10
C HIS A 222 -19.48 8.69 13.79
N ALA A 223 -18.73 9.38 14.66
CA ALA A 223 -18.31 10.76 14.45
C ALA A 223 -17.48 10.94 13.17
N THR A 224 -16.61 9.98 12.89
CA THR A 224 -15.79 9.96 11.67
C THR A 224 -16.65 9.75 10.43
N LYS A 225 -17.59 8.80 10.48
CA LYS A 225 -18.52 8.50 9.37
C LYS A 225 -19.45 9.68 9.07
N LEU A 226 -19.92 10.39 10.10
CA LEU A 226 -20.72 11.61 9.95
C LEU A 226 -19.93 12.80 9.41
N GLY A 227 -18.61 12.70 9.39
CA GLY A 227 -17.76 13.76 8.87
C GLY A 227 -17.66 15.00 9.78
N SER A 228 -17.75 14.84 11.11
CA SER A 228 -17.70 15.96 12.06
C SER A 228 -16.32 16.11 12.73
N PRO A 229 -15.44 17.04 12.29
CA PRO A 229 -14.12 17.23 12.89
C PRO A 229 -14.19 17.68 14.35
N LYS A 230 -15.20 18.50 14.70
CA LYS A 230 -15.39 18.99 16.06
C LYS A 230 -15.75 17.84 17.02
N ALA A 231 -16.68 16.96 16.64
CA ALA A 231 -17.06 15.80 17.43
C ALA A 231 -15.89 14.83 17.62
N VAL A 232 -15.13 14.56 16.56
CA VAL A 232 -13.91 13.75 16.61
C VAL A 232 -12.89 14.33 17.58
N LYS A 233 -12.68 15.67 17.56
CA LYS A 233 -11.76 16.32 18.48
C LYS A 233 -12.21 16.20 19.94
N ILE A 234 -13.49 16.45 20.23
CA ILE A 234 -14.05 16.33 21.59
C ILE A 234 -13.89 14.89 22.11
N LEU A 235 -14.19 13.88 21.28
CA LEU A 235 -14.04 12.48 21.65
C LEU A 235 -12.58 12.11 21.93
N LEU A 236 -11.65 12.57 21.11
CA LEU A 236 -10.21 12.31 21.31
C LEU A 236 -9.66 13.01 22.56
N ASP A 237 -10.12 14.21 22.85
CA ASP A 237 -9.77 14.95 24.06
C ASP A 237 -10.43 14.27 25.31
N GLY A 238 -11.57 13.59 25.14
CA GLY A 238 -12.19 12.70 26.10
C GLY A 238 -11.57 11.29 26.19
N ASN A 239 -10.33 11.09 25.68
CA ASN A 239 -9.58 9.82 25.70
C ASN A 239 -10.22 8.69 24.89
N ALA A 240 -10.94 8.98 23.81
CA ALA A 240 -11.35 7.97 22.85
C ALA A 240 -10.13 7.34 22.14
N TRP A 241 -10.10 6.01 22.07
CA TRP A 241 -8.98 5.28 21.47
C TRP A 241 -9.09 5.22 19.93
N PRO A 242 -8.17 5.87 19.20
CA PRO A 242 -8.28 6.00 17.74
C PRO A 242 -7.96 4.72 16.96
N LEU A 243 -7.39 3.69 17.63
CA LEU A 243 -6.94 2.44 17.00
C LEU A 243 -7.93 1.28 17.16
N PHE A 244 -9.11 1.55 17.71
CA PHE A 244 -10.11 0.51 17.89
C PHE A 244 -10.54 -0.06 16.53
N GLN A 245 -10.60 -1.40 16.43
CA GLN A 245 -11.03 -2.10 15.24
C GLN A 245 -12.44 -2.62 15.39
N CYS A 246 -13.34 -2.31 14.46
CA CYS A 246 -14.69 -2.86 14.46
C CYS A 246 -14.70 -4.38 14.18
N ASN A 247 -15.72 -5.09 14.66
CA ASN A 247 -15.79 -6.56 14.58
C ASN A 247 -15.95 -7.07 13.14
N ASP A 248 -16.80 -6.40 12.35
CA ASP A 248 -17.20 -6.87 11.02
C ASP A 248 -16.08 -6.72 9.98
N THR A 249 -15.50 -5.52 9.88
CA THR A 249 -14.52 -5.16 8.85
C THR A 249 -13.11 -5.02 9.39
N LYS A 250 -12.91 -5.04 10.71
CA LYS A 250 -11.67 -4.70 11.41
C LYS A 250 -11.12 -3.33 11.01
N SER A 251 -12.00 -2.44 10.55
CA SER A 251 -11.65 -1.07 10.20
C SER A 251 -11.45 -0.23 11.47
N THR A 252 -10.49 0.68 11.44
CA THR A 252 -10.31 1.73 12.45
C THR A 252 -10.98 3.02 11.98
N PRO A 253 -11.18 4.02 12.85
CA PRO A 253 -11.65 5.35 12.43
C PRO A 253 -10.79 5.97 11.30
N LEU A 254 -9.47 5.68 11.29
CA LEU A 254 -8.58 6.14 10.23
C LEU A 254 -8.95 5.54 8.85
N HIS A 255 -9.36 4.27 8.79
CA HIS A 255 -9.85 3.65 7.55
C HIS A 255 -11.13 4.30 7.06
N VAL A 256 -12.04 4.65 7.98
CA VAL A 256 -13.30 5.34 7.63
C VAL A 256 -13.01 6.73 7.09
N ALA A 257 -12.19 7.53 7.80
CA ALA A 257 -11.81 8.87 7.34
C ALA A 257 -11.13 8.85 5.96
N ALA A 258 -10.28 7.84 5.72
CA ALA A 258 -9.59 7.67 4.46
C ALA A 258 -10.51 7.23 3.31
N SER A 259 -11.52 6.39 3.60
CA SER A 259 -12.49 5.95 2.59
C SER A 259 -13.51 7.02 2.23
N ASP A 260 -13.83 7.93 3.15
CA ASP A 260 -14.83 8.99 2.95
C ASP A 260 -14.17 10.31 2.48
N GLY A 261 -12.84 10.35 2.41
CA GLY A 261 -12.09 11.51 1.93
C GLY A 261 -12.04 12.70 2.90
N ASN A 262 -12.33 12.50 4.19
CA ASN A 262 -12.39 13.54 5.20
C ASN A 262 -10.98 13.97 5.67
N LEU A 263 -10.35 14.88 4.92
CA LEU A 263 -8.98 15.32 5.16
C LEU A 263 -8.77 15.91 6.56
N GLU A 264 -9.69 16.75 7.03
CA GLU A 264 -9.57 17.42 8.34
C GLU A 264 -9.59 16.39 9.48
N ILE A 265 -10.52 15.44 9.44
CA ILE A 265 -10.61 14.35 10.43
C ILE A 265 -9.36 13.49 10.38
N LEU A 266 -8.88 13.16 9.19
CA LEU A 266 -7.70 12.36 8.99
C LEU A 266 -6.46 13.01 9.64
N ILE A 267 -6.28 14.33 9.48
CA ILE A 267 -5.20 15.08 10.12
C ILE A 267 -5.35 15.06 11.65
N ILE A 268 -6.57 15.22 12.18
CA ILE A 268 -6.82 15.18 13.62
C ILE A 268 -6.47 13.81 14.20
N LEU A 269 -6.87 12.73 13.54
CA LEU A 269 -6.58 11.35 13.96
C LEU A 269 -5.06 11.06 13.92
N LEU A 270 -4.37 11.45 12.84
CA LEU A 270 -2.94 11.22 12.67
C LEU A 270 -2.09 11.94 13.74
N LYS A 271 -2.53 13.09 14.26
CA LYS A 271 -1.84 13.77 15.37
C LYS A 271 -1.84 12.94 16.68
N LYS A 272 -2.83 12.07 16.87
CA LYS A 272 -2.96 11.23 18.08
C LYS A 272 -2.44 9.79 17.87
N ILE A 273 -2.28 9.36 16.61
CA ILE A 273 -1.83 8.02 16.26
C ILE A 273 -0.30 8.01 16.10
N HIS A 274 0.35 7.04 16.73
CA HIS A 274 1.79 6.86 16.53
C HIS A 274 2.07 6.27 15.14
N GLN A 275 3.13 6.72 14.48
CA GLN A 275 3.52 6.32 13.11
C GLN A 275 3.50 4.80 12.87
N LYS A 276 3.86 3.98 13.87
CA LYS A 276 3.84 2.51 13.78
C LYS A 276 2.46 1.90 13.55
N HIS A 277 1.39 2.63 13.87
CA HIS A 277 0.02 2.14 13.81
C HIS A 277 -0.79 2.71 12.63
N ILE A 278 -0.14 3.42 11.70
CA ILE A 278 -0.80 3.98 10.51
C ILE A 278 -1.19 2.86 9.54
N ASP A 279 -0.35 1.82 9.43
CA ASP A 279 -0.53 0.71 8.49
C ASP A 279 -1.31 -0.49 9.09
N ILE A 280 -2.19 -0.25 10.04
CA ILE A 280 -3.11 -1.29 10.54
C ILE A 280 -3.94 -1.79 9.37
N ARG A 281 -4.11 -3.12 9.30
CA ARG A 281 -4.83 -3.79 8.22
C ARG A 281 -6.25 -4.14 8.65
N ASP A 282 -7.19 -3.93 7.76
CA ASP A 282 -8.58 -4.37 7.92
C ASP A 282 -8.75 -5.88 7.62
N LYS A 283 -9.99 -6.36 7.61
CA LYS A 283 -10.33 -7.78 7.32
C LYS A 283 -9.82 -8.23 5.94
N ASN A 284 -9.77 -7.32 4.97
CA ASN A 284 -9.30 -7.58 3.61
C ASN A 284 -7.79 -7.38 3.45
N GLY A 285 -7.09 -7.02 4.52
CA GLY A 285 -5.67 -6.67 4.50
C GLY A 285 -5.38 -5.26 3.97
N GLN A 286 -6.43 -4.43 3.79
CA GLN A 286 -6.29 -3.07 3.28
C GLN A 286 -5.83 -2.13 4.41
N THR A 287 -4.94 -1.19 4.07
CA THR A 287 -4.56 -0.07 4.96
C THR A 287 -5.44 1.15 4.67
N ALA A 288 -5.44 2.13 5.57
CA ALA A 288 -6.11 3.40 5.34
C ALA A 288 -5.61 4.10 4.06
N LEU A 289 -4.30 4.03 3.80
CA LEU A 289 -3.69 4.55 2.58
C LEU A 289 -4.23 3.86 1.31
N TYR A 290 -4.35 2.52 1.34
CA TYR A 290 -4.94 1.78 0.21
C TYR A 290 -6.36 2.26 -0.08
N ARG A 291 -7.20 2.44 0.96
CA ARG A 291 -8.59 2.92 0.80
C ARG A 291 -8.67 4.33 0.23
N ALA A 292 -7.81 5.25 0.71
CA ALA A 292 -7.73 6.60 0.15
C ALA A 292 -7.36 6.60 -1.33
N CYS A 293 -6.37 5.78 -1.72
CA CYS A 293 -5.96 5.64 -3.11
C CYS A 293 -7.06 5.00 -3.98
N TYR A 294 -7.71 3.95 -3.47
CA TYR A 294 -8.79 3.26 -4.18
C TYR A 294 -9.99 4.18 -4.48
N GLN A 295 -10.33 5.07 -3.55
CA GLN A 295 -11.40 6.06 -3.72
C GLN A 295 -10.93 7.35 -4.42
N SER A 296 -9.69 7.39 -4.90
CA SER A 296 -9.11 8.55 -5.61
C SER A 296 -8.96 9.84 -4.79
N TYR A 297 -8.93 9.75 -3.46
CA TYR A 297 -8.73 10.90 -2.57
C TYR A 297 -7.25 11.26 -2.47
N ARG A 298 -6.78 12.03 -3.45
CA ARG A 298 -5.37 12.41 -3.63
C ARG A 298 -4.76 13.08 -2.40
N GLU A 299 -5.46 14.05 -1.80
CA GLU A 299 -4.94 14.81 -0.65
C GLU A 299 -4.88 13.94 0.62
N CYS A 300 -5.87 13.09 0.84
CA CYS A 300 -5.84 12.14 1.95
C CYS A 300 -4.69 11.13 1.80
N ALA A 301 -4.47 10.62 0.59
CA ALA A 301 -3.36 9.73 0.29
C ALA A 301 -2.01 10.41 0.52
N ARG A 302 -1.86 11.69 0.11
CA ARG A 302 -0.65 12.47 0.34
C ARG A 302 -0.35 12.61 1.82
N VAL A 303 -1.32 13.04 2.62
CA VAL A 303 -1.14 13.24 4.06
C VAL A 303 -0.79 11.93 4.76
N LEU A 304 -1.40 10.80 4.36
CA LEU A 304 -1.06 9.49 4.92
C LEU A 304 0.38 9.07 4.58
N ILE A 305 0.86 9.32 3.38
CA ILE A 305 2.24 9.04 2.96
C ILE A 305 3.21 9.93 3.73
N ASP A 306 2.93 11.23 3.87
CA ASP A 306 3.76 12.18 4.61
C ASP A 306 3.92 11.79 6.10
N HIS A 307 2.90 11.14 6.68
CA HIS A 307 2.97 10.59 8.05
C HIS A 307 3.58 9.19 8.14
N GLY A 308 4.06 8.63 7.03
CA GLY A 308 4.80 7.37 6.99
C GLY A 308 3.98 6.14 6.59
N GLY A 309 2.86 6.32 5.91
CA GLY A 309 2.08 5.23 5.32
C GLY A 309 2.89 4.42 4.31
N ASN A 310 2.81 3.10 4.38
CA ASN A 310 3.62 2.18 3.59
C ASN A 310 3.03 1.96 2.19
N LEU A 311 3.73 2.44 1.16
CA LEU A 311 3.38 2.26 -0.24
C LEU A 311 3.47 0.81 -0.73
N SER A 312 4.27 -0.04 -0.07
CA SER A 312 4.41 -1.46 -0.41
C SER A 312 3.45 -2.38 0.33
N ALA A 313 2.49 -1.84 1.10
CA ALA A 313 1.52 -2.65 1.82
C ALA A 313 0.64 -3.41 0.82
N GLU A 314 0.54 -4.73 1.02
CA GLU A 314 -0.25 -5.64 0.18
C GLU A 314 -1.55 -6.01 0.87
N THR A 315 -2.63 -6.08 0.10
CA THR A 315 -3.91 -6.65 0.49
C THR A 315 -3.84 -8.18 0.53
N LYS A 316 -4.85 -8.85 1.06
CA LYS A 316 -4.93 -10.33 1.01
C LYS A 316 -4.99 -10.89 -0.41
N SER A 317 -5.45 -10.10 -1.38
CA SER A 317 -5.45 -10.44 -2.80
C SER A 317 -4.10 -10.25 -3.49
N GLY A 318 -3.07 -9.76 -2.77
CA GLY A 318 -1.74 -9.50 -3.33
C GLY A 318 -1.62 -8.18 -4.11
N VAL A 319 -2.62 -7.30 -4.05
CA VAL A 319 -2.60 -5.97 -4.69
C VAL A 319 -1.91 -4.99 -3.76
N THR A 320 -0.92 -4.27 -4.27
CA THR A 320 -0.18 -3.27 -3.48
C THR A 320 -0.87 -1.91 -3.47
N VAL A 321 -0.51 -1.03 -2.53
CA VAL A 321 -0.95 0.37 -2.54
C VAL A 321 -0.52 1.07 -3.82
N ILE A 322 0.67 0.77 -4.34
CA ILE A 322 1.17 1.35 -5.59
C ILE A 322 0.29 0.95 -6.77
N ASP A 323 -0.19 -0.30 -6.83
CA ASP A 323 -1.17 -0.71 -7.84
C ASP A 323 -2.44 0.15 -7.79
N ALA A 324 -2.94 0.41 -6.59
CA ALA A 324 -4.11 1.28 -6.39
C ALA A 324 -3.84 2.73 -6.82
N VAL A 325 -2.64 3.27 -6.54
CA VAL A 325 -2.23 4.61 -7.01
C VAL A 325 -2.26 4.68 -8.53
N PHE A 326 -1.68 3.69 -9.22
CA PHE A 326 -1.65 3.67 -10.69
C PHE A 326 -3.01 3.40 -11.33
N ALA A 327 -3.92 2.70 -10.64
CA ALA A 327 -5.23 2.36 -11.15
C ALA A 327 -6.26 3.49 -10.97
N HIS A 328 -6.22 4.19 -9.84
CA HIS A 328 -7.31 5.06 -9.42
C HIS A 328 -6.93 6.55 -9.31
N ILE A 329 -5.67 6.90 -9.02
CA ILE A 329 -5.28 8.30 -8.87
C ILE A 329 -5.03 8.94 -10.25
N THR A 330 -5.60 10.13 -10.45
CA THR A 330 -5.35 10.93 -11.65
C THR A 330 -3.89 11.38 -11.69
N SER A 331 -3.24 11.22 -12.84
CA SER A 331 -1.81 11.57 -13.05
C SER A 331 -0.89 10.97 -11.98
N PRO A 332 -0.83 9.63 -11.84
CA PRO A 332 -0.13 8.96 -10.73
C PRO A 332 1.37 9.28 -10.74
N ARG A 333 1.97 9.50 -11.91
CA ARG A 333 3.38 9.85 -12.04
C ARG A 333 3.70 11.21 -11.42
N SER A 334 2.90 12.25 -11.74
CA SER A 334 3.11 13.58 -11.13
C SER A 334 2.85 13.56 -9.63
N PHE A 335 1.82 12.83 -9.19
CA PHE A 335 1.51 12.66 -7.78
C PHE A 335 2.67 12.07 -6.98
N LEU A 336 3.26 10.98 -7.47
CA LEU A 336 4.39 10.34 -6.82
C LEU A 336 5.67 11.18 -6.93
N SER A 337 5.88 11.89 -8.06
CA SER A 337 7.00 12.81 -8.20
C SER A 337 6.92 13.97 -7.21
N ASP A 338 5.74 14.60 -7.07
CA ASP A 338 5.53 15.71 -6.13
C ASP A 338 5.81 15.30 -4.67
N ILE A 339 5.46 14.07 -4.31
CA ILE A 339 5.74 13.52 -2.97
C ILE A 339 7.24 13.26 -2.78
N MET A 340 7.90 12.70 -3.81
CA MET A 340 9.34 12.43 -3.74
C MET A 340 10.17 13.72 -3.78
N ASP A 341 9.71 14.75 -4.53
CA ASP A 341 10.34 16.07 -4.53
C ASP A 341 10.32 16.69 -3.14
N ALA A 342 9.20 16.59 -2.42
CA ALA A 342 9.07 17.10 -1.05
C ALA A 342 10.07 16.49 -0.05
N CYS A 343 10.61 15.29 -0.34
CA CYS A 343 11.62 14.62 0.48
C CYS A 343 13.02 15.21 0.35
N VAL A 344 13.25 16.10 -0.64
CA VAL A 344 14.54 16.75 -0.87
C VAL A 344 14.43 18.21 -0.46
N GLN A 345 15.06 18.58 0.66
CA GLN A 345 14.95 19.90 1.27
C GLN A 345 16.30 20.60 1.40
N LEU A 346 16.33 21.90 1.17
CA LEU A 346 17.52 22.72 1.40
C LEU A 346 17.60 23.11 2.89
N ILE A 347 18.73 22.84 3.55
CA ILE A 347 18.92 23.11 4.99
C ILE A 347 19.39 24.56 5.24
N SER A 348 20.19 25.15 4.34
CA SER A 348 20.74 26.49 4.50
C SER A 348 19.89 27.54 3.81
N HIS A 349 19.42 28.53 4.58
CA HIS A 349 18.61 29.65 4.09
C HIS A 349 19.41 30.82 3.49
N GLU A 350 20.73 30.81 3.60
CA GLU A 350 21.59 31.94 3.15
C GLU A 350 22.39 31.52 1.91
N ASN A 351 22.09 32.21 0.83
CA ASN A 351 22.77 32.21 -0.47
C ASN A 351 23.16 30.84 -1.04
N ILE A 352 22.71 30.59 -2.26
CA ILE A 352 23.17 29.49 -3.12
C ILE A 352 24.67 29.69 -3.39
N GLY A 353 25.48 29.46 -2.39
CA GLY A 353 26.94 29.56 -2.40
C GLY A 353 27.55 28.18 -2.15
N GLU A 354 28.86 28.12 -2.14
CA GLU A 354 29.69 26.93 -2.04
C GLU A 354 29.43 26.02 -0.83
N ASP A 355 28.67 26.44 0.18
CA ASP A 355 28.33 25.69 1.39
C ASP A 355 26.85 25.20 1.44
N ALA A 356 26.17 25.12 0.30
CA ALA A 356 24.80 24.63 0.25
C ALA A 356 24.68 23.18 0.73
N ARG A 357 23.74 22.94 1.68
CA ARG A 357 23.46 21.61 2.25
C ARG A 357 22.04 21.21 1.93
N ILE A 358 21.85 19.98 1.46
CA ILE A 358 20.55 19.38 1.22
C ILE A 358 20.32 18.21 2.17
N SER A 359 19.10 18.11 2.67
CA SER A 359 18.59 16.94 3.38
C SER A 359 17.78 16.08 2.43
N VAL A 360 18.13 14.82 2.32
CA VAL A 360 17.41 13.83 1.53
C VAL A 360 16.80 12.80 2.48
N ASP A 361 15.48 12.68 2.47
CA ASP A 361 14.73 11.76 3.32
C ASP A 361 14.24 10.55 2.50
N PHE A 362 14.70 9.36 2.86
CA PHE A 362 14.31 8.09 2.21
C PHE A 362 13.21 7.35 2.96
N SER A 363 12.57 7.96 3.97
CA SER A 363 11.53 7.29 4.77
C SER A 363 10.37 6.74 3.94
N ILE A 364 10.02 7.43 2.85
CA ILE A 364 8.95 7.02 1.92
C ILE A 364 9.35 5.76 1.13
N LEU A 365 10.63 5.66 0.71
CA LEU A 365 11.13 4.50 -0.03
C LEU A 365 11.44 3.31 0.87
N ALA A 366 11.78 3.58 2.13
CA ALA A 366 12.19 2.57 3.10
C ALA A 366 11.40 2.70 4.43
N PRO A 367 10.07 2.52 4.42
CA PRO A 367 9.24 2.62 5.62
C PRO A 367 9.56 1.51 6.63
N GLN A 368 10.03 0.37 6.15
CA GLN A 368 10.48 -0.76 6.96
C GLN A 368 12.01 -0.80 7.06
N ARG A 369 12.54 -0.92 8.26
CA ARG A 369 13.98 -0.99 8.48
C ARG A 369 14.62 -2.27 7.91
N ASP A 370 13.91 -3.38 7.93
CA ASP A 370 14.49 -4.68 7.59
C ASP A 370 14.56 -4.94 6.09
N LEU A 371 13.53 -4.56 5.34
CA LEU A 371 13.44 -4.71 3.89
C LEU A 371 13.20 -3.34 3.26
N GLN A 372 14.27 -2.62 2.98
CA GLN A 372 14.21 -1.25 2.50
C GLN A 372 13.83 -1.13 1.01
N THR A 373 13.96 -2.21 0.23
CA THR A 373 13.68 -2.21 -1.22
C THR A 373 12.25 -2.61 -1.58
N ASN A 374 11.39 -2.95 -0.61
CA ASN A 374 10.03 -3.42 -0.88
C ASN A 374 9.19 -2.43 -1.69
N VAL A 375 9.30 -1.12 -1.41
CA VAL A 375 8.58 -0.09 -2.17
C VAL A 375 9.05 -0.05 -3.62
N ILE A 376 10.35 -0.21 -3.87
CA ILE A 376 10.91 -0.23 -5.24
C ILE A 376 10.44 -1.49 -5.98
N ILE A 377 10.41 -2.64 -5.31
CA ILE A 377 9.87 -3.88 -5.87
C ILE A 377 8.39 -3.67 -6.25
N ALA A 378 7.61 -3.05 -5.38
CA ALA A 378 6.22 -2.76 -5.65
C ALA A 378 6.05 -1.81 -6.86
N PHE A 379 6.94 -0.83 -7.05
CA PHE A 379 6.97 -0.02 -8.27
C PHE A 379 7.25 -0.86 -9.53
N ILE A 380 8.16 -1.80 -9.45
CA ILE A 380 8.52 -2.67 -10.59
C ILE A 380 7.39 -3.64 -10.92
N THR A 381 6.76 -4.24 -9.92
CA THR A 381 5.70 -5.24 -10.11
C THR A 381 4.38 -4.63 -10.56
N ALA A 382 4.05 -3.43 -10.08
CA ALA A 382 2.81 -2.71 -10.42
C ALA A 382 2.81 -2.17 -11.85
N THR A 383 3.96 -2.08 -12.51
CA THR A 383 4.09 -1.36 -13.78
C THR A 383 4.57 -2.25 -14.90
N SER A 384 3.65 -2.71 -15.73
CA SER A 384 3.97 -3.38 -17.00
C SER A 384 4.36 -2.41 -18.13
N ASN A 385 4.00 -1.13 -18.04
CA ASN A 385 4.24 -0.13 -19.07
C ASN A 385 5.52 0.67 -18.83
N VAL A 386 6.31 0.85 -19.89
CA VAL A 386 7.59 1.58 -19.86
C VAL A 386 7.45 3.04 -19.40
N GLU A 387 6.34 3.70 -19.72
CA GLU A 387 6.06 5.08 -19.30
C GLU A 387 5.92 5.20 -17.76
N LYS A 388 5.35 4.18 -17.14
CA LYS A 388 5.23 4.11 -15.66
C LYS A 388 6.59 3.85 -15.01
N LEU A 389 7.46 3.06 -15.65
CA LEU A 389 8.82 2.79 -15.17
C LEU A 389 9.71 4.05 -15.18
N ALA A 390 9.34 5.09 -15.92
CA ALA A 390 10.08 6.36 -15.92
C ALA A 390 10.14 7.03 -14.54
N ILE A 391 9.29 6.62 -13.58
CA ILE A 391 9.38 7.08 -12.20
C ILE A 391 10.68 6.64 -11.51
N LEU A 392 11.29 5.54 -11.97
CA LEU A 392 12.59 5.05 -11.45
C LEU A 392 13.74 6.02 -11.78
N GLN A 393 13.56 6.90 -12.75
CA GLN A 393 14.54 7.95 -13.09
C GLN A 393 14.49 9.14 -12.12
N HIS A 394 13.57 9.13 -11.13
CA HIS A 394 13.52 10.19 -10.14
C HIS A 394 14.83 10.24 -9.34
N PRO A 395 15.47 11.42 -9.19
CA PRO A 395 16.77 11.52 -8.52
C PRO A 395 16.82 10.91 -7.13
N LEU A 396 15.71 10.97 -6.37
CA LEU A 396 15.59 10.34 -5.06
C LEU A 396 15.74 8.81 -5.12
N ILE A 397 15.04 8.15 -6.09
CA ILE A 397 15.10 6.69 -6.25
C ILE A 397 16.47 6.28 -6.74
N GLU A 398 17.02 7.00 -7.71
CA GLU A 398 18.35 6.71 -8.26
C GLU A 398 19.43 6.84 -7.19
N THR A 399 19.36 7.89 -6.37
CA THR A 399 20.28 8.09 -5.24
C THR A 399 20.17 6.95 -4.22
N PHE A 400 18.94 6.57 -3.87
CA PHE A 400 18.71 5.45 -2.96
C PHE A 400 19.30 4.14 -3.49
N LEU A 401 19.05 3.83 -4.78
CA LEU A 401 19.58 2.62 -5.42
C LEU A 401 21.12 2.63 -5.48
N CYS A 402 21.75 3.78 -5.79
CA CYS A 402 23.20 3.93 -5.79
C CYS A 402 23.79 3.68 -4.39
N LEU A 403 23.18 4.25 -3.34
CA LEU A 403 23.62 4.04 -1.97
C LEU A 403 23.43 2.59 -1.52
N LYS A 404 22.31 2.00 -1.87
CA LYS A 404 22.01 0.60 -1.55
C LYS A 404 22.97 -0.34 -2.25
N TRP A 405 23.25 -0.09 -3.54
CA TRP A 405 24.28 -0.80 -4.29
C TRP A 405 25.65 -0.68 -3.64
N ALA A 406 26.07 0.53 -3.25
CA ALA A 406 27.35 0.74 -2.58
C ALA A 406 27.49 -0.10 -1.28
N LYS A 407 26.38 -0.34 -0.58
CA LYS A 407 26.33 -1.19 0.62
C LYS A 407 26.35 -2.69 0.30
N LEU A 408 25.64 -3.11 -0.76
CA LEU A 408 25.47 -4.53 -1.09
C LEU A 408 26.54 -5.07 -2.05
N ARG A 409 27.31 -4.21 -2.74
CA ARG A 409 28.31 -4.61 -3.74
C ARG A 409 29.35 -5.62 -3.21
N PHE A 410 29.67 -5.57 -1.92
CA PHE A 410 30.60 -6.51 -1.31
C PHE A 410 30.10 -7.95 -1.37
N PHE A 411 28.83 -8.18 -1.05
CA PHE A 411 28.20 -9.50 -1.10
C PHE A 411 28.11 -10.00 -2.53
N PHE A 412 27.78 -9.10 -3.46
CA PHE A 412 27.77 -9.43 -4.88
C PHE A 412 29.17 -9.81 -5.38
N PHE A 413 30.19 -9.06 -4.98
CA PHE A 413 31.56 -9.34 -5.41
C PHE A 413 32.03 -10.70 -4.90
N LEU A 414 31.68 -11.08 -3.69
CA LEU A 414 31.95 -12.40 -3.14
C LEU A 414 31.27 -13.51 -3.92
N TYR A 415 29.99 -13.33 -4.27
CA TYR A 415 29.24 -14.27 -5.09
C TYR A 415 29.84 -14.38 -6.50
N PHE A 416 30.18 -13.27 -7.12
CA PHE A 416 30.82 -13.22 -8.44
C PHE A 416 32.17 -13.94 -8.44
N LEU A 417 33.01 -13.68 -7.44
CA LEU A 417 34.30 -14.34 -7.31
C LEU A 417 34.14 -15.85 -7.17
N PHE A 418 33.20 -16.32 -6.38
CA PHE A 418 32.88 -17.73 -6.24
C PHE A 418 32.45 -18.35 -7.57
N TYR A 419 31.62 -17.64 -8.35
CA TYR A 419 31.17 -18.10 -9.66
C TYR A 419 32.33 -18.16 -10.68
N VAL A 420 33.19 -17.16 -10.68
CA VAL A 420 34.42 -17.17 -11.50
C VAL A 420 35.29 -18.41 -11.16
N PHE A 421 35.43 -18.69 -9.86
CA PHE A 421 36.17 -19.85 -9.39
C PHE A 421 35.55 -21.17 -9.86
N PHE A 422 34.20 -21.27 -9.86
CA PHE A 422 33.49 -22.42 -10.39
C PHE A 422 33.76 -22.63 -11.89
N VAL A 423 33.62 -21.59 -12.72
CA VAL A 423 33.82 -21.66 -14.18
C VAL A 423 35.28 -22.01 -14.52
N LEU A 424 36.23 -21.45 -13.79
CA LEU A 424 37.64 -21.79 -13.94
C LEU A 424 37.94 -23.25 -13.53
N SER A 425 37.38 -23.73 -12.42
CA SER A 425 37.52 -25.12 -11.98
C SER A 425 36.92 -26.11 -13.01
N LEU A 426 35.79 -25.77 -13.60
CA LEU A 426 35.15 -26.55 -14.67
C LEU A 426 36.05 -26.60 -15.93
N SER A 427 36.61 -25.47 -16.31
CA SER A 427 37.50 -25.37 -17.48
C SER A 427 38.81 -26.16 -17.25
N ILE A 428 39.37 -26.07 -16.05
CA ILE A 428 40.59 -26.81 -15.67
C ILE A 428 40.29 -28.31 -15.65
N PHE A 429 39.17 -28.74 -15.08
CA PHE A 429 38.74 -30.13 -15.07
C PHE A 429 38.59 -30.70 -16.49
N ALA A 430 37.98 -29.97 -17.41
CA ALA A 430 37.87 -30.36 -18.81
C ALA A 430 39.24 -30.53 -19.48
N ILE A 431 40.20 -29.59 -19.29
CA ILE A 431 41.51 -29.67 -19.85
C ILE A 431 42.31 -30.84 -19.29
N THR A 432 42.23 -31.07 -17.97
CA THR A 432 42.94 -32.20 -17.34
C THR A 432 42.37 -33.54 -17.75
N LEU A 433 41.07 -33.64 -17.95
CA LEU A 433 40.41 -34.84 -18.48
C LEU A 433 40.84 -35.16 -19.91
N LEU A 434 40.90 -34.14 -20.79
CA LEU A 434 41.37 -34.31 -22.20
C LEU A 434 42.86 -34.72 -22.28
N ARG A 435 43.70 -34.15 -21.39
CA ARG A 435 45.13 -34.47 -21.35
C ARG A 435 45.45 -35.81 -20.65
N LYS A 436 44.43 -36.53 -20.17
CA LYS A 436 44.59 -37.75 -19.34
C LYS A 436 45.57 -37.56 -18.17
N SER A 437 45.70 -36.33 -17.68
CA SER A 437 46.51 -36.00 -16.53
C SER A 437 45.74 -36.22 -15.22
N ASN A 438 46.42 -36.10 -14.07
CA ASN A 438 45.74 -36.30 -12.79
C ASN A 438 44.61 -35.27 -12.57
N TYR A 439 43.36 -35.72 -12.76
CA TYR A 439 42.13 -34.90 -12.65
C TYR A 439 41.44 -35.00 -11.29
N PHE A 440 41.94 -35.81 -10.35
CA PHE A 440 41.32 -36.05 -9.05
C PHE A 440 41.11 -34.78 -8.23
N ILE A 441 42.12 -33.91 -8.13
CA ILE A 441 42.00 -32.62 -7.39
C ILE A 441 41.01 -31.65 -8.07
N PRO A 442 41.09 -31.36 -9.38
CA PRO A 442 40.08 -30.54 -10.07
C PRO A 442 38.66 -31.07 -9.95
N GLN A 443 38.48 -32.40 -10.00
CA GLN A 443 37.17 -33.07 -9.85
C GLN A 443 36.57 -32.79 -8.47
N ILE A 444 37.35 -32.97 -7.38
CA ILE A 444 36.84 -32.68 -6.02
C ILE A 444 36.44 -31.22 -5.87
N ILE A 445 37.28 -30.30 -6.34
CA ILE A 445 37.01 -28.87 -6.28
C ILE A 445 35.72 -28.54 -7.03
N LEU A 446 35.56 -29.03 -8.26
CA LEU A 446 34.38 -28.84 -9.08
C LEU A 446 33.12 -29.42 -8.43
N PHE A 447 33.23 -30.63 -7.84
CA PHE A 447 32.15 -31.28 -7.11
C PHE A 447 31.62 -30.41 -5.96
N PHE A 448 32.51 -29.89 -5.12
CA PHE A 448 32.11 -28.99 -4.03
C PHE A 448 31.50 -27.69 -4.53
N CYS A 449 32.10 -27.05 -5.55
CA CYS A 449 31.56 -25.82 -6.12
C CYS A 449 30.19 -26.02 -6.75
N SER A 450 30.00 -27.08 -7.52
CA SER A 450 28.71 -27.41 -8.15
C SER A 450 27.61 -27.72 -7.13
N THR A 451 27.96 -28.48 -6.06
CA THR A 451 27.05 -28.77 -4.96
C THR A 451 26.60 -27.52 -4.24
N ILE A 452 27.52 -26.60 -3.91
CA ILE A 452 27.19 -25.32 -3.26
C ILE A 452 26.27 -24.47 -4.16
N LEU A 453 26.55 -24.40 -5.47
CA LEU A 453 25.69 -23.67 -6.42
C LEU A 453 24.31 -24.28 -6.54
N LEU A 454 24.20 -25.60 -6.62
CA LEU A 454 22.92 -26.32 -6.67
C LEU A 454 22.10 -26.07 -5.41
N LEU A 455 22.70 -26.14 -4.23
CA LEU A 455 22.04 -25.85 -2.97
C LEU A 455 21.57 -24.40 -2.92
N ASN A 456 22.41 -23.45 -3.30
CA ASN A 456 22.06 -22.03 -3.33
C ASN A 456 20.89 -21.75 -4.28
N ASN A 457 20.93 -22.30 -5.50
CA ASN A 457 19.86 -22.14 -6.49
C ASN A 457 18.55 -22.81 -6.03
N SER A 458 18.62 -23.99 -5.42
CA SER A 458 17.48 -24.70 -4.86
C SER A 458 16.81 -23.90 -3.73
N ILE A 459 17.61 -23.31 -2.82
CA ILE A 459 17.10 -22.45 -1.75
C ILE A 459 16.42 -21.20 -2.36
N GLN A 460 17.03 -20.57 -3.38
CA GLN A 460 16.44 -19.41 -4.06
C GLN A 460 15.07 -19.75 -4.66
N VAL A 461 14.95 -20.87 -5.36
CA VAL A 461 13.68 -21.31 -5.96
C VAL A 461 12.65 -21.64 -4.89
N SER A 462 13.04 -22.25 -3.76
CA SER A 462 12.12 -22.59 -2.66
C SER A 462 11.56 -21.36 -1.93
N LEU A 463 12.35 -20.30 -1.79
CA LEU A 463 11.94 -19.08 -1.10
C LEU A 463 10.92 -18.25 -1.89
N LEU A 464 11.01 -18.21 -3.21
CA LEU A 464 10.15 -17.40 -4.09
C LEU A 464 9.84 -18.08 -5.43
N PRO A 465 9.06 -19.17 -5.45
CA PRO A 465 8.88 -19.96 -6.65
C PRO A 465 8.30 -19.16 -7.83
N ARG A 466 7.31 -18.29 -7.58
CA ARG A 466 6.64 -17.52 -8.66
C ARG A 466 7.56 -16.49 -9.34
N HIS A 467 8.50 -15.92 -8.63
CA HIS A 467 9.41 -14.91 -9.17
C HIS A 467 10.60 -15.55 -9.88
N TYR A 468 11.20 -16.59 -9.28
CA TYR A 468 12.40 -17.24 -9.81
C TYR A 468 12.13 -18.14 -11.00
N MET A 469 10.96 -18.76 -11.07
CA MET A 469 10.54 -19.57 -12.22
C MET A 469 10.51 -18.77 -13.53
N LYS A 470 10.33 -17.46 -13.48
CA LYS A 470 10.30 -16.56 -14.65
C LYS A 470 11.68 -16.05 -15.08
N GLN A 471 12.72 -16.21 -14.26
CA GLN A 471 14.06 -15.71 -14.59
C GLN A 471 14.91 -16.77 -15.28
N PHE A 472 15.18 -16.56 -16.55
CA PHE A 472 16.01 -17.45 -17.38
C PHE A 472 17.43 -17.65 -16.82
N GLU A 473 18.00 -16.61 -16.19
CA GLU A 473 19.36 -16.62 -15.66
C GLU A 473 19.55 -17.70 -14.57
N ILE A 474 18.53 -17.92 -13.71
CA ILE A 474 18.61 -18.90 -12.62
C ILE A 474 18.55 -20.33 -13.17
N TRP A 475 17.74 -20.56 -14.20
CA TRP A 475 17.72 -21.86 -14.87
C TRP A 475 19.04 -22.19 -15.56
N LEU A 476 19.68 -21.17 -16.13
CA LEU A 476 20.99 -21.33 -16.76
C LEU A 476 22.03 -21.78 -15.73
N SER A 477 22.09 -21.11 -14.57
CA SER A 477 22.96 -21.49 -13.46
C SER A 477 22.66 -22.88 -12.89
N PHE A 478 21.36 -23.19 -12.74
CA PHE A 478 20.96 -24.49 -12.24
C PHE A 478 21.38 -25.62 -13.19
N ILE A 479 21.16 -25.45 -14.50
CA ILE A 479 21.51 -26.45 -15.51
C ILE A 479 23.02 -26.62 -15.62
N SER A 480 23.80 -25.53 -15.66
CA SER A 480 25.26 -25.60 -15.73
C SER A 480 25.88 -26.31 -14.52
N ALA A 481 25.37 -26.00 -13.31
CA ALA A 481 25.81 -26.65 -12.08
C ALA A 481 25.38 -28.13 -12.02
N ALA A 482 24.16 -28.47 -12.49
CA ALA A 482 23.68 -29.85 -12.52
C ALA A 482 24.46 -30.71 -13.51
N LEU A 483 24.74 -30.21 -14.73
CA LEU A 483 25.54 -30.90 -15.71
C LEU A 483 27.00 -31.13 -15.23
N SER A 484 27.57 -30.12 -14.55
CA SER A 484 28.91 -30.22 -13.96
C SER A 484 28.96 -31.28 -12.84
N PHE A 485 27.94 -31.29 -11.99
CA PHE A 485 27.81 -32.27 -10.91
C PHE A 485 27.64 -33.69 -11.47
N MET A 486 26.76 -33.87 -12.47
CA MET A 486 26.56 -35.17 -13.12
C MET A 486 27.85 -35.65 -13.78
N ALA A 487 28.57 -34.78 -14.47
CA ALA A 487 29.86 -35.14 -15.10
C ALA A 487 30.88 -35.65 -14.05
N CYS A 488 30.97 -34.99 -12.89
CA CYS A 488 31.83 -35.46 -11.79
C CYS A 488 31.45 -36.84 -11.28
N MET A 489 30.12 -37.09 -11.09
CA MET A 489 29.61 -38.36 -10.56
C MET A 489 29.83 -39.55 -11.56
N ILE A 490 29.65 -39.30 -12.88
CA ILE A 490 29.83 -40.34 -13.88
C ILE A 490 31.30 -40.70 -14.00
N VAL A 491 32.24 -39.75 -13.94
CA VAL A 491 33.70 -40.00 -13.97
C VAL A 491 34.10 -40.85 -12.75
N ASP A 492 33.58 -40.57 -11.56
CA ASP A 492 33.88 -41.31 -10.34
C ASP A 492 33.38 -42.76 -10.40
N ASN A 493 32.13 -43.00 -10.82
CA ASN A 493 31.57 -44.32 -10.97
C ASN A 493 32.33 -45.15 -12.02
N HIS A 494 32.82 -44.55 -13.11
CA HIS A 494 33.62 -45.24 -14.11
C HIS A 494 34.98 -45.66 -13.60
N GLN A 495 35.62 -44.86 -12.73
CA GLN A 495 36.87 -45.32 -12.07
C GLN A 495 36.63 -46.55 -11.19
N PHE A 496 35.52 -46.63 -10.48
CA PHE A 496 35.21 -47.77 -9.61
C PHE A 496 34.96 -49.08 -10.40
N ILE A 497 34.38 -48.97 -11.60
CA ILE A 497 34.07 -50.12 -12.48
C ILE A 497 35.35 -50.61 -13.21
N ILE A 498 36.30 -49.70 -13.58
CA ILE A 498 37.51 -50.06 -14.33
C ILE A 498 38.62 -50.61 -13.44
N ILE A 499 38.59 -50.39 -12.12
CA ILE A 499 39.52 -51.07 -11.21
C ILE A 499 39.31 -52.61 -11.27
N ASP A 500 38.13 -53.08 -11.63
CA ASP A 500 37.82 -54.54 -11.77
C ASP A 500 38.16 -55.15 -13.16
N THR A 501 38.40 -54.31 -14.19
CA THR A 501 38.72 -54.83 -15.55
C THR A 501 39.95 -54.11 -16.11
N LYS A 502 41.04 -54.85 -16.36
CA LYS A 502 42.35 -54.40 -16.87
C LYS A 502 42.34 -53.77 -18.27
N ASN A 503 41.36 -53.00 -18.68
CA ASN A 503 41.28 -52.33 -19.99
C ASN A 503 41.50 -50.80 -19.88
N GLU A 504 42.12 -50.24 -20.93
CA GLU A 504 42.50 -48.81 -21.02
C GLU A 504 41.35 -47.86 -20.67
N ILE A 505 41.65 -46.83 -19.89
CA ILE A 505 40.74 -45.77 -19.40
C ILE A 505 40.29 -44.96 -20.61
N SER A 506 39.19 -45.33 -21.25
CA SER A 506 38.50 -44.50 -22.21
C SER A 506 37.36 -43.77 -21.49
N THR A 507 37.55 -42.43 -21.33
CA THR A 507 36.45 -41.59 -20.82
C THR A 507 35.23 -41.73 -21.69
N PRO A 508 34.03 -41.98 -21.14
CA PRO A 508 32.80 -42.10 -21.93
C PRO A 508 32.63 -40.87 -22.79
N LYS A 509 32.48 -40.97 -24.08
CA LYS A 509 32.29 -39.84 -25.00
C LYS A 509 31.15 -38.93 -24.56
N PHE A 510 30.11 -39.48 -23.93
CA PHE A 510 28.95 -38.77 -23.40
C PHE A 510 29.37 -37.74 -22.33
N VAL A 511 30.33 -38.01 -21.46
CA VAL A 511 30.79 -37.05 -20.42
C VAL A 511 31.43 -35.83 -21.07
N LEU A 512 32.17 -35.98 -22.17
CA LEU A 512 32.73 -34.85 -22.89
C LEU A 512 31.64 -33.90 -23.44
N HIS A 513 30.51 -34.47 -23.92
CA HIS A 513 29.39 -33.68 -24.37
C HIS A 513 28.74 -32.88 -23.20
N LEU A 514 28.54 -33.55 -22.03
CA LEU A 514 28.02 -32.88 -20.83
C LEU A 514 28.91 -31.72 -20.39
N ILE A 515 30.21 -31.92 -20.34
CA ILE A 515 31.19 -30.92 -19.93
C ILE A 515 31.24 -29.76 -20.95
N SER A 516 31.17 -30.04 -22.26
CA SER A 516 31.19 -28.98 -23.26
C SER A 516 29.98 -28.06 -23.18
N ILE A 517 28.80 -28.64 -22.96
CA ILE A 517 27.57 -27.86 -22.74
C ILE A 517 27.65 -27.09 -21.41
N ALA A 518 28.13 -27.70 -20.33
CA ALA A 518 28.27 -27.04 -19.04
C ALA A 518 29.21 -25.84 -19.09
N ILE A 519 30.37 -25.97 -19.81
CA ILE A 519 31.33 -24.88 -20.03
C ILE A 519 30.64 -23.71 -20.76
N LEU A 520 29.98 -24.00 -21.89
CA LEU A 520 29.32 -22.96 -22.67
C LEU A 520 28.29 -22.19 -21.83
N LEU A 521 27.42 -22.93 -21.11
CA LEU A 521 26.41 -22.33 -20.25
C LEU A 521 27.04 -21.51 -19.10
N GLY A 522 28.09 -22.02 -18.48
CA GLY A 522 28.81 -21.35 -17.41
C GLY A 522 29.44 -20.01 -17.88
N TRP A 523 30.07 -19.98 -19.05
CA TRP A 523 30.64 -18.75 -19.61
C TRP A 523 29.54 -17.73 -20.01
N ILE A 524 28.42 -18.19 -20.57
CA ILE A 524 27.26 -17.33 -20.88
C ILE A 524 26.70 -16.69 -19.60
N GLU A 525 26.54 -17.47 -18.53
CA GLU A 525 26.09 -16.96 -17.26
C GLU A 525 27.08 -15.96 -16.64
N MET A 526 28.40 -16.24 -16.75
CA MET A 526 29.42 -15.30 -16.29
C MET A 526 29.31 -13.96 -17.02
N MET A 527 29.04 -13.97 -18.33
CA MET A 527 28.78 -12.75 -19.11
C MET A 527 27.54 -11.99 -18.59
N LEU A 528 26.45 -12.72 -18.27
CA LEU A 528 25.25 -12.12 -17.72
C LEU A 528 25.48 -11.54 -16.30
N LEU A 529 26.31 -12.20 -15.47
CA LEU A 529 26.72 -11.69 -14.16
C LEU A 529 27.57 -10.42 -14.27
N ILE A 530 28.48 -10.34 -15.21
CA ILE A 530 29.24 -9.12 -15.53
C ILE A 530 28.29 -8.00 -15.93
N GLY A 531 27.24 -8.33 -16.65
CA GLY A 531 26.17 -7.40 -17.04
C GLY A 531 25.41 -6.75 -15.89
N ARG A 532 25.52 -7.29 -14.65
CA ARG A 532 24.90 -6.70 -13.45
C ARG A 532 25.70 -5.55 -12.85
N PHE A 533 26.94 -5.31 -13.28
CA PHE A 533 27.70 -4.13 -12.90
C PHE A 533 27.15 -2.86 -13.53
N PRO A 534 27.06 -1.75 -12.80
CA PRO A 534 26.46 -0.50 -13.31
C PRO A 534 27.13 0.03 -14.58
N THR A 535 28.44 -0.17 -14.75
CA THR A 535 29.22 0.29 -15.92
C THR A 535 29.06 -0.63 -17.13
N TRP A 536 28.92 -1.94 -16.94
CA TRP A 536 28.96 -2.96 -17.99
C TRP A 536 27.58 -3.53 -18.32
N GLY A 537 26.60 -3.28 -17.45
CA GLY A 537 25.25 -3.84 -17.55
C GLY A 537 24.51 -3.45 -18.82
N TYR A 538 24.79 -2.29 -19.38
CA TYR A 538 24.21 -1.85 -20.63
C TYR A 538 24.55 -2.80 -21.79
N TYR A 539 25.80 -3.23 -21.94
CA TYR A 539 26.25 -4.09 -23.02
C TYR A 539 25.66 -5.50 -22.94
N ALA A 540 25.61 -6.09 -21.74
CA ALA A 540 25.02 -7.42 -21.56
C ALA A 540 23.49 -7.43 -21.77
N LEU A 541 22.80 -6.38 -21.33
CA LEU A 541 21.38 -6.20 -21.58
C LEU A 541 21.09 -6.05 -23.08
N MET A 542 21.91 -5.27 -23.76
CA MET A 542 21.83 -5.06 -25.21
C MET A 542 21.99 -6.39 -25.95
N PHE A 543 23.04 -7.17 -25.60
CA PHE A 543 23.28 -8.49 -26.17
C PHE A 543 22.09 -9.43 -25.96
N SER A 544 21.59 -9.55 -24.72
CA SER A 544 20.44 -10.42 -24.39
C SER A 544 19.16 -10.05 -25.17
N THR A 545 18.89 -8.75 -25.34
CA THR A 545 17.70 -8.29 -26.05
C THR A 545 17.80 -8.55 -27.55
N VAL A 546 18.94 -8.21 -28.15
CA VAL A 546 19.21 -8.45 -29.57
C VAL A 546 19.17 -9.95 -29.88
N LEU A 547 19.82 -10.79 -29.06
CA LEU A 547 19.80 -12.24 -29.22
C LEU A 547 18.35 -12.79 -29.14
N SER A 548 17.56 -12.36 -28.19
CA SER A 548 16.16 -12.80 -28.08
C SER A 548 15.33 -12.45 -29.32
N ASN A 549 15.53 -11.27 -29.89
CA ASN A 549 14.81 -10.83 -31.08
C ASN A 549 15.30 -11.55 -32.33
N ILE A 550 16.61 -11.78 -32.46
CA ILE A 550 17.19 -12.60 -33.55
C ILE A 550 16.62 -14.01 -33.53
N LEU A 551 16.57 -14.65 -32.33
CA LEU A 551 16.00 -16.01 -32.20
C LEU A 551 14.52 -16.07 -32.59
N LYS A 552 13.72 -15.04 -32.27
CA LYS A 552 12.31 -14.98 -32.71
C LYS A 552 12.19 -14.88 -34.23
N VAL A 553 13.04 -14.11 -34.86
CA VAL A 553 13.08 -13.98 -36.31
C VAL A 553 13.52 -15.29 -36.98
N LEU A 554 14.59 -15.94 -36.49
CA LEU A 554 15.01 -17.24 -36.95
C LEU A 554 13.90 -18.29 -36.79
N LEU A 555 13.16 -18.28 -35.66
CA LEU A 555 12.03 -19.15 -35.45
C LEU A 555 10.90 -18.90 -36.46
N ALA A 556 10.61 -17.63 -36.77
CA ALA A 556 9.59 -17.32 -37.78
C ALA A 556 9.97 -17.80 -39.21
N PHE A 557 11.24 -17.79 -39.52
CA PHE A 557 11.74 -18.24 -40.84
C PHE A 557 12.24 -19.69 -40.85
N THR A 558 12.02 -20.45 -39.77
CA THR A 558 12.44 -21.86 -39.64
C THR A 558 11.90 -22.72 -40.79
N CYS A 559 10.65 -22.50 -41.22
CA CYS A 559 10.07 -23.27 -42.34
C CYS A 559 10.84 -23.07 -43.66
N MET A 560 11.39 -21.85 -43.93
CA MET A 560 12.22 -21.59 -45.10
C MET A 560 13.58 -22.26 -44.97
N ILE A 561 14.20 -22.25 -43.78
CA ILE A 561 15.47 -22.92 -43.51
C ILE A 561 15.34 -24.43 -43.78
N PHE A 562 14.27 -25.05 -43.21
CA PHE A 562 13.99 -26.47 -43.46
C PHE A 562 13.67 -26.78 -44.95
N GLY A 563 12.90 -25.91 -45.60
CA GLY A 563 12.58 -26.07 -47.03
C GLY A 563 13.81 -26.11 -47.91
N PHE A 564 14.74 -25.18 -47.72
CA PHE A 564 16.00 -25.18 -48.45
C PHE A 564 16.92 -26.34 -48.00
N ALA A 565 16.94 -26.72 -46.72
CA ALA A 565 17.74 -27.82 -46.24
C ALA A 565 17.33 -29.15 -46.90
N LEU A 566 16.02 -29.41 -46.95
CA LEU A 566 15.50 -30.62 -47.61
C LEU A 566 15.74 -30.57 -49.13
N SER A 567 15.56 -29.40 -49.75
CA SER A 567 15.81 -29.25 -51.20
C SER A 567 17.27 -29.52 -51.55
N PHE A 568 18.20 -29.04 -50.75
CA PHE A 568 19.64 -29.25 -50.95
C PHE A 568 20.05 -30.71 -50.60
N THR A 569 19.47 -31.31 -49.57
CA THR A 569 19.67 -32.76 -49.28
C THR A 569 19.31 -33.61 -50.49
N VAL A 570 18.18 -33.32 -51.15
CA VAL A 570 17.76 -34.08 -52.38
C VAL A 570 18.64 -33.79 -53.57
N LEU A 571 19.03 -32.52 -53.79
CA LEU A 571 19.80 -32.11 -54.95
C LEU A 571 21.29 -32.48 -54.86
N PHE A 572 21.88 -32.44 -53.67
CA PHE A 572 23.30 -32.65 -53.43
C PHE A 572 23.56 -33.87 -52.55
N TYR A 573 22.73 -34.92 -52.68
CA TYR A 573 22.85 -36.15 -51.88
C TYR A 573 24.22 -36.86 -52.01
N GLU A 574 24.87 -36.75 -53.16
CA GLU A 574 26.20 -37.31 -53.45
C GLU A 574 27.33 -36.59 -52.65
N ASN A 575 27.05 -35.42 -52.12
CA ASN A 575 28.03 -34.62 -51.36
C ASN A 575 27.91 -34.96 -49.84
N GLU A 576 29.03 -35.31 -49.20
CA GLU A 576 29.11 -35.70 -47.82
C GLU A 576 28.47 -34.62 -46.86
N GLN A 577 28.53 -33.38 -47.24
CA GLN A 577 27.99 -32.24 -46.46
C GLN A 577 26.46 -32.23 -46.41
N PHE A 578 25.78 -32.81 -47.41
CA PHE A 578 24.29 -32.85 -47.51
C PHE A 578 23.70 -34.26 -47.42
N HIS A 579 24.51 -35.26 -47.07
CA HIS A 579 24.06 -36.63 -46.93
C HIS A 579 22.97 -36.80 -45.84
N ASP A 580 23.15 -36.13 -44.69
CA ASP A 580 22.22 -36.19 -43.56
C ASP A 580 21.43 -34.89 -43.46
N CYS A 581 20.14 -34.96 -43.14
CA CYS A 581 19.26 -33.81 -42.97
C CYS A 581 19.78 -32.84 -41.92
N TRP A 582 20.40 -33.34 -40.81
CA TRP A 582 20.94 -32.50 -39.76
C TRP A 582 22.20 -31.70 -40.26
N ASN A 583 23.09 -32.36 -40.95
CA ASN A 583 24.28 -31.73 -41.53
C ASN A 583 23.87 -30.69 -42.56
N SER A 584 22.84 -30.97 -43.38
CA SER A 584 22.29 -30.03 -44.34
C SER A 584 21.74 -28.77 -43.68
N ILE A 585 21.01 -28.89 -42.57
CA ILE A 585 20.51 -27.72 -41.83
C ILE A 585 21.66 -26.86 -41.32
N VAL A 586 22.68 -27.48 -40.69
CA VAL A 586 23.85 -26.76 -40.20
C VAL A 586 24.59 -26.07 -41.37
N LYS A 587 24.79 -26.76 -42.49
CA LYS A 587 25.45 -26.22 -43.67
C LYS A 587 24.66 -25.04 -44.25
N ILE A 588 23.30 -25.12 -44.31
CA ILE A 588 22.45 -24.04 -44.77
C ILE A 588 22.58 -22.78 -43.86
N ILE A 589 22.64 -22.98 -42.54
CA ILE A 589 22.86 -21.88 -41.59
C ILE A 589 24.24 -21.25 -41.84
N VAL A 590 25.27 -22.02 -42.12
CA VAL A 590 26.63 -21.53 -42.44
C VAL A 590 26.62 -20.77 -43.78
N MET A 591 25.97 -21.34 -44.81
CA MET A 591 25.80 -20.71 -46.09
C MET A 591 25.01 -19.39 -46.01
N MET A 592 24.04 -19.28 -45.11
CA MET A 592 23.30 -18.03 -44.88
C MET A 592 24.22 -16.90 -44.37
N MET A 593 25.32 -17.25 -43.68
CA MET A 593 26.34 -16.28 -43.25
C MET A 593 27.28 -15.82 -44.37
N GLY A 594 27.18 -16.42 -45.55
CA GLY A 594 27.95 -16.02 -46.74
C GLY A 594 29.06 -17.00 -47.14
N GLU A 595 29.16 -18.17 -46.52
CA GLU A 595 30.17 -19.19 -46.81
C GLU A 595 29.58 -20.24 -47.77
N TYR A 596 29.60 -19.93 -49.09
CA TYR A 596 28.83 -20.67 -50.10
C TYR A 596 29.48 -21.91 -50.67
N ASP A 597 30.81 -22.08 -50.60
CA ASP A 597 31.62 -23.17 -51.20
C ASP A 597 31.13 -23.60 -52.62
N TYR A 598 30.93 -22.55 -53.45
CA TYR A 598 30.32 -22.71 -54.79
C TYR A 598 31.04 -23.70 -55.67
N THR A 599 32.38 -23.75 -55.63
CA THR A 599 33.22 -24.69 -56.39
C THR A 599 33.03 -26.15 -55.97
N ASP A 600 32.73 -26.40 -54.67
CA ASP A 600 32.52 -27.79 -54.17
C ASP A 600 31.11 -28.26 -54.48
N LEU A 601 30.13 -27.33 -54.58
CA LEU A 601 28.75 -27.65 -54.97
C LEU A 601 28.59 -27.90 -56.50
N PHE A 602 29.37 -27.18 -57.32
CA PHE A 602 29.26 -27.20 -58.79
C PHE A 602 30.62 -27.46 -59.42
N PRO A 603 31.19 -28.68 -59.33
CA PRO A 603 32.45 -29.04 -59.95
C PRO A 603 32.34 -28.98 -61.50
N ASN A 604 33.33 -28.39 -62.12
CA ASN A 604 33.35 -28.17 -63.62
C ASN A 604 33.38 -29.44 -64.49
N ASN A 605 33.46 -30.65 -63.90
CA ASN A 605 33.70 -31.91 -64.65
C ASN A 605 32.47 -32.80 -64.78
N THR A 606 31.25 -32.29 -64.93
CA THR A 606 30.06 -33.09 -65.13
C THR A 606 29.77 -33.39 -66.63
N LYS A 607 29.70 -34.64 -66.97
CA LYS A 607 29.29 -35.13 -68.29
C LYS A 607 27.87 -34.71 -68.61
N THR A 608 27.61 -34.50 -69.89
CA THR A 608 26.43 -33.84 -70.50
C THR A 608 25.04 -34.38 -70.16
N ASP A 609 24.90 -35.48 -69.47
CA ASP A 609 23.59 -36.11 -69.18
C ASP A 609 22.85 -35.54 -67.96
N LYS A 610 23.46 -34.64 -67.19
CA LYS A 610 22.87 -34.05 -65.96
C LYS A 610 22.46 -32.57 -66.11
N PHE A 611 22.29 -32.07 -67.37
CA PHE A 611 22.01 -30.62 -67.59
C PHE A 611 20.82 -30.07 -66.90
N PHE A 612 19.66 -30.76 -66.91
CA PHE A 612 18.47 -30.29 -66.17
C PHE A 612 18.67 -30.29 -64.62
N LEU A 613 19.33 -31.29 -64.10
CA LEU A 613 19.59 -31.38 -62.64
C LEU A 613 20.51 -30.27 -62.18
N THR A 614 21.53 -29.95 -62.93
CA THR A 614 22.46 -28.82 -62.63
C THR A 614 21.83 -27.47 -62.85
N PHE A 615 20.90 -27.31 -63.83
CA PHE A 615 20.15 -26.08 -64.02
C PHE A 615 19.19 -25.80 -62.84
N THR A 616 18.35 -26.82 -62.44
CA THR A 616 17.46 -26.66 -61.33
C THR A 616 18.21 -26.39 -59.99
N ALA A 617 19.32 -27.08 -59.77
CA ALA A 617 20.17 -26.84 -58.60
C ALA A 617 20.71 -25.39 -58.55
N LYS A 618 21.17 -24.85 -59.69
CA LYS A 618 21.65 -23.45 -59.78
C LYS A 618 20.53 -22.43 -59.54
N VAL A 619 19.31 -22.69 -60.04
CA VAL A 619 18.15 -21.79 -59.81
C VAL A 619 17.75 -21.80 -58.37
N ILE A 620 17.66 -22.96 -57.72
CA ILE A 620 17.32 -23.05 -56.31
C ILE A 620 18.43 -22.45 -55.46
N PHE A 621 19.70 -22.65 -55.79
CA PHE A 621 20.83 -22.02 -55.13
C PHE A 621 20.77 -20.49 -55.22
N LEU A 622 20.46 -19.95 -56.42
CA LEU A 622 20.30 -18.51 -56.61
C LEU A 622 19.13 -17.98 -55.78
N GLY A 623 18.00 -18.69 -55.75
CA GLY A 623 16.86 -18.36 -54.85
C GLY A 623 17.24 -18.33 -53.39
N PHE A 624 18.05 -19.30 -52.94
CA PHE A 624 18.57 -19.33 -51.58
C PHE A 624 19.44 -18.10 -51.25
N VAL A 625 20.40 -17.77 -52.14
CA VAL A 625 21.26 -16.60 -51.92
C VAL A 625 20.45 -15.31 -51.86
N LEU A 626 19.49 -15.13 -52.72
CA LEU A 626 18.65 -13.92 -52.74
C LEU A 626 17.73 -13.85 -51.48
N LEU A 627 17.02 -14.93 -51.16
CA LEU A 627 16.04 -14.89 -50.07
C LEU A 627 16.70 -15.03 -48.69
N MET A 628 17.61 -15.95 -48.54
CA MET A 628 18.16 -16.26 -47.21
C MET A 628 19.37 -15.39 -46.88
N SER A 629 20.31 -15.28 -47.79
CA SER A 629 21.52 -14.50 -47.47
C SER A 629 21.30 -12.99 -47.64
N MET A 630 20.71 -12.51 -48.74
CA MET A 630 20.52 -11.08 -48.89
C MET A 630 19.34 -10.53 -48.05
N VAL A 631 18.11 -11.10 -48.20
CA VAL A 631 16.94 -10.52 -47.59
C VAL A 631 16.91 -10.80 -46.08
N LEU A 632 17.05 -12.07 -45.67
CA LEU A 632 16.91 -12.43 -44.25
C LEU A 632 18.07 -11.90 -43.41
N MET A 633 19.31 -11.95 -43.93
CA MET A 633 20.47 -11.43 -43.24
C MET A 633 20.40 -9.91 -43.04
N ASN A 634 20.01 -9.16 -44.11
CA ASN A 634 19.83 -7.71 -43.99
C ASN A 634 18.68 -7.36 -43.04
N LEU A 635 17.60 -8.17 -43.03
CA LEU A 635 16.50 -8.00 -42.07
C LEU A 635 16.98 -8.19 -40.61
N MET A 636 17.78 -9.22 -40.34
CA MET A 636 18.35 -9.45 -38.98
C MET A 636 19.30 -8.33 -38.58
N ILE A 637 20.17 -7.87 -39.48
CA ILE A 637 21.07 -6.72 -39.21
C ILE A 637 20.26 -5.44 -38.95
N GLY A 638 19.25 -5.17 -39.80
CA GLY A 638 18.39 -4.01 -39.63
C GLY A 638 17.62 -4.00 -38.31
N LEU A 639 17.09 -5.16 -37.91
CA LEU A 639 16.45 -5.32 -36.60
C LEU A 639 17.42 -5.14 -35.42
N ALA A 640 18.63 -5.73 -35.53
CA ALA A 640 19.64 -5.57 -34.49
C ALA A 640 20.05 -4.08 -34.32
N VAL A 641 20.25 -3.36 -35.40
CA VAL A 641 20.57 -1.92 -35.36
C VAL A 641 19.42 -1.08 -34.79
N ASN A 642 18.18 -1.38 -35.18
CA ASN A 642 17.01 -0.70 -34.66
C ASN A 642 16.82 -0.97 -33.14
N ASP A 643 17.03 -2.21 -32.72
CA ASP A 643 16.98 -2.60 -31.31
C ASP A 643 18.07 -1.87 -30.49
N ILE A 644 19.27 -1.75 -31.02
CA ILE A 644 20.37 -1.01 -30.36
C ILE A 644 20.00 0.47 -30.22
N GLN A 645 19.47 1.11 -31.27
CA GLN A 645 19.02 2.51 -31.20
C GLN A 645 17.85 2.71 -30.22
N GLY A 646 16.88 1.80 -30.21
CA GLY A 646 15.77 1.78 -29.27
C GLY A 646 16.26 1.62 -27.82
N LEU A 647 17.26 0.76 -27.61
CA LEU A 647 17.87 0.55 -26.30
C LEU A 647 18.69 1.76 -25.84
N GLN A 648 19.32 2.53 -26.74
CA GLN A 648 20.02 3.76 -26.36
C GLN A 648 19.06 4.77 -25.71
N LYS A 649 17.86 4.95 -26.27
CA LYS A 649 16.82 5.85 -25.72
C LYS A 649 16.27 5.38 -24.39
N MET A 650 16.08 4.08 -24.20
CA MET A 650 15.46 3.48 -23.02
C MET A 650 16.47 2.82 -22.07
N GLY A 651 17.74 2.84 -22.41
CA GLY A 651 18.79 2.08 -21.73
C GLY A 651 18.98 2.48 -20.27
N HIS A 652 18.83 3.78 -19.97
CA HIS A 652 18.94 4.27 -18.61
C HIS A 652 17.83 3.69 -17.72
N ILE A 653 16.57 3.70 -18.17
CA ILE A 653 15.45 3.14 -17.41
C ILE A 653 15.61 1.63 -17.21
N ARG A 654 15.96 0.89 -18.25
CA ARG A 654 16.15 -0.57 -18.18
C ARG A 654 17.35 -0.95 -17.30
N ARG A 655 18.41 -0.15 -17.32
CA ARG A 655 19.55 -0.31 -16.43
C ARG A 655 19.13 -0.14 -14.97
N LEU A 656 18.41 0.95 -14.63
CA LEU A 656 17.90 1.20 -13.28
C LEU A 656 16.96 0.08 -12.83
N LEU A 657 16.09 -0.40 -13.72
CA LEU A 657 15.19 -1.52 -13.45
C LEU A 657 15.98 -2.78 -13.05
N LYS A 658 16.95 -3.19 -13.87
CA LYS A 658 17.79 -4.37 -13.60
C LYS A 658 18.62 -4.20 -12.32
N GLN A 659 19.15 -3.00 -12.10
CA GLN A 659 19.86 -2.69 -10.87
C GLN A 659 18.93 -2.78 -9.65
N ALA A 660 17.71 -2.26 -9.74
CA ALA A 660 16.72 -2.29 -8.68
C ALA A 660 16.26 -3.74 -8.37
N GLU A 661 15.94 -4.53 -9.40
CA GLU A 661 15.62 -5.96 -9.25
C GLU A 661 16.74 -6.72 -8.55
N PHE A 662 17.97 -6.47 -8.96
CA PHE A 662 19.13 -7.16 -8.43
C PHE A 662 19.45 -6.75 -6.99
N VAL A 663 19.39 -5.45 -6.68
CA VAL A 663 19.57 -4.94 -5.31
C VAL A 663 18.51 -5.50 -4.37
N ALA A 664 17.26 -5.54 -4.84
CA ALA A 664 16.15 -6.11 -4.09
C ALA A 664 16.33 -7.62 -3.83
N HIS A 665 16.81 -8.33 -4.85
CA HIS A 665 17.13 -9.75 -4.72
C HIS A 665 18.24 -10.01 -3.69
N LEU A 666 19.34 -9.28 -3.77
CA LEU A 666 20.44 -9.39 -2.80
C LEU A 666 20.00 -9.04 -1.38
N GLU A 667 19.16 -8.01 -1.21
CA GLU A 667 18.63 -7.66 0.09
C GLU A 667 17.80 -8.78 0.68
N LYS A 668 16.92 -9.37 -0.12
CA LYS A 668 16.05 -10.47 0.32
C LYS A 668 16.83 -11.73 0.65
N LEU A 669 17.79 -12.11 -0.20
CA LEU A 669 18.70 -13.23 0.09
C LEU A 669 19.47 -13.03 1.39
N THR A 670 20.07 -11.86 1.59
CA THR A 670 20.81 -11.55 2.81
C THR A 670 19.89 -11.53 4.04
N TYR A 671 18.65 -11.10 3.90
CA TYR A 671 17.70 -11.10 5.00
C TYR A 671 17.20 -12.51 5.34
N ASP A 672 16.67 -13.25 4.36
CA ASP A 672 16.05 -14.56 4.61
C ASP A 672 17.07 -15.64 4.96
N GLN A 673 18.21 -15.70 4.25
CA GLN A 673 19.23 -16.74 4.49
C GLN A 673 20.09 -16.44 5.71
N LEU A 674 20.51 -15.18 5.91
CA LEU A 674 21.48 -14.84 6.96
C LEU A 674 20.83 -14.44 8.29
N PHE A 675 19.61 -13.83 8.26
CA PHE A 675 18.97 -13.30 9.46
C PHE A 675 17.90 -14.21 10.06
N LYS A 676 17.07 -14.87 9.24
CA LYS A 676 16.07 -15.79 9.73
C LYS A 676 16.65 -17.12 10.23
N SER A 677 17.77 -17.54 9.67
CA SER A 677 18.44 -18.75 10.11
C SER A 677 19.12 -18.53 11.48
N ASN A 678 18.84 -19.41 12.42
CA ASN A 678 19.55 -19.43 13.71
C ASN A 678 21.02 -19.90 13.62
N LEU A 679 21.53 -20.15 12.40
CA LEU A 679 22.85 -20.65 12.11
C LEU A 679 23.99 -19.63 12.36
N LEU A 680 23.68 -18.32 12.37
CA LEU A 680 24.69 -17.29 12.49
C LEU A 680 24.72 -16.67 13.90
N HIS A 681 25.93 -16.50 14.42
CA HIS A 681 26.18 -15.86 15.71
C HIS A 681 25.63 -14.42 15.73
N PRO A 682 25.03 -13.93 16.82
CA PRO A 682 24.46 -12.57 16.93
C PRO A 682 25.41 -11.45 16.53
N TRP A 683 26.69 -11.57 16.86
CA TRP A 683 27.72 -10.60 16.49
C TRP A 683 27.88 -10.45 14.97
N PHE A 684 27.84 -11.54 14.21
CA PHE A 684 27.93 -11.49 12.75
C PHE A 684 26.68 -10.84 12.15
N LYS A 685 25.50 -11.09 12.73
CA LYS A 685 24.23 -10.45 12.35
C LYS A 685 24.30 -8.93 12.48
N THR A 686 24.89 -8.39 13.56
CA THR A 686 25.00 -6.94 13.76
C THR A 686 25.94 -6.28 12.74
N ILE A 687 27.06 -6.90 12.40
CA ILE A 687 27.99 -6.39 11.38
C ILE A 687 27.34 -6.37 9.99
N VAL A 688 26.69 -7.45 9.62
CA VAL A 688 26.01 -7.54 8.32
C VAL A 688 24.87 -6.51 8.24
N ASN A 689 24.10 -6.32 9.32
CA ASN A 689 23.05 -5.29 9.37
C ASN A 689 23.59 -3.88 9.19
N SER A 690 24.68 -3.52 9.88
CA SER A 690 25.28 -2.19 9.76
C SER A 690 25.76 -1.89 8.33
N LYS A 691 26.24 -2.92 7.62
CA LYS A 691 26.71 -2.80 6.22
C LYS A 691 25.57 -2.81 5.20
N ARG A 692 24.40 -3.40 5.52
CA ARG A 692 23.26 -3.56 4.61
C ARG A 692 22.35 -2.35 4.57
N LEU A 693 22.13 -1.71 5.73
CA LEU A 693 21.11 -0.67 5.88
C LEU A 693 21.61 0.70 5.40
N VAL A 694 20.73 1.40 4.68
CA VAL A 694 20.92 2.80 4.32
C VAL A 694 20.21 3.66 5.38
N PRO A 695 20.81 4.75 5.88
CA PRO A 695 20.16 5.65 6.81
C PRO A 695 18.94 6.31 6.14
N THR A 696 17.88 6.55 6.92
CA THR A 696 16.63 7.14 6.42
C THR A 696 16.79 8.59 5.99
N LYS A 697 17.72 9.34 6.63
CA LYS A 697 18.03 10.73 6.28
C LYS A 697 19.51 10.90 6.05
N ILE A 698 19.85 11.61 5.00
CA ILE A 698 21.23 11.93 4.64
C ILE A 698 21.34 13.42 4.36
N VAL A 699 22.42 14.04 4.86
CA VAL A 699 22.77 15.40 4.55
C VAL A 699 23.93 15.40 3.57
N LEU A 700 23.75 16.04 2.42
CA LEU A 700 24.75 16.16 1.37
C LEU A 700 25.22 17.62 1.29
N ASN A 701 26.54 17.82 1.25
CA ASN A 701 27.17 19.12 1.07
C ASN A 701 27.72 19.22 -0.37
N TYR A 702 27.53 20.35 -1.02
CA TYR A 702 27.99 20.55 -2.40
C TYR A 702 29.53 20.49 -2.52
N ARG A 703 30.28 21.02 -1.54
CA ARG A 703 31.74 21.18 -1.58
C ARG A 703 32.58 20.00 -1.07
N ASP A 704 31.95 19.03 -0.41
CA ASP A 704 32.71 17.97 0.24
C ASP A 704 33.11 16.85 -0.74
N ASN A 705 34.23 17.07 -1.48
CA ASN A 705 34.89 16.03 -2.26
C ASN A 705 35.29 14.79 -1.42
N ASN A 706 35.36 14.92 -0.08
CA ASN A 706 35.62 13.84 0.86
C ASN A 706 34.35 12.99 1.16
N LEU A 707 33.13 13.56 1.03
CA LEU A 707 31.88 12.81 1.14
C LEU A 707 31.67 11.90 -0.08
N CYS A 708 32.17 12.27 -1.27
CA CYS A 708 32.30 11.34 -2.40
C CYS A 708 33.17 10.14 -2.07
N LYS A 709 34.14 10.25 -1.15
CA LYS A 709 34.93 9.11 -0.65
C LYS A 709 34.17 8.26 0.37
N SER A 710 33.30 8.86 1.19
CA SER A 710 32.47 8.15 2.19
C SER A 710 31.23 7.51 1.57
N PHE A 711 30.61 8.15 0.55
CA PHE A 711 29.47 7.64 -0.24
C PHE A 711 29.89 7.37 -1.70
N ARG A 712 30.92 6.56 -1.94
CA ARG A 712 31.43 6.16 -3.25
C ARG A 712 30.35 5.52 -4.15
N GLY A 713 29.49 6.30 -4.75
CA GLY A 713 28.43 5.75 -5.62
C GLY A 713 27.51 6.80 -6.26
N ILE A 714 27.48 8.04 -5.76
CA ILE A 714 26.64 9.10 -6.33
C ILE A 714 27.44 9.82 -7.40
N SER A 715 26.92 9.90 -8.64
CA SER A 715 27.53 10.66 -9.73
C SER A 715 27.35 12.16 -9.51
N LEU A 716 28.23 12.97 -10.10
CA LEU A 716 28.16 14.42 -10.00
C LEU A 716 26.86 14.95 -10.63
N GLU A 717 26.44 14.40 -11.75
CA GLU A 717 25.17 14.72 -12.44
C GLU A 717 23.94 14.48 -11.54
N LEU A 718 23.97 13.38 -10.76
CA LEU A 718 22.89 13.06 -9.83
C LEU A 718 22.86 14.02 -8.65
N MET A 719 24.03 14.44 -8.15
CA MET A 719 24.16 15.49 -7.13
C MET A 719 23.60 16.81 -7.63
N GLU A 720 23.96 17.26 -8.80
CA GLU A 720 23.42 18.50 -9.42
C GLU A 720 21.90 18.44 -9.56
N SER A 721 21.37 17.30 -10.00
CA SER A 721 19.91 17.12 -10.14
C SER A 721 19.18 17.22 -8.79
N LEU A 722 19.74 16.68 -7.72
CA LEU A 722 19.19 16.82 -6.36
C LEU A 722 19.23 18.25 -5.86
N PHE A 723 20.33 18.99 -6.12
CA PHE A 723 20.43 20.40 -5.75
C PHE A 723 19.45 21.28 -6.53
N LEU A 724 19.25 21.01 -7.83
CA LEU A 724 18.25 21.67 -8.65
C LEU A 724 16.83 21.44 -8.12
N LEU A 725 16.49 20.20 -7.74
CA LEU A 725 15.20 19.90 -7.13
C LEU A 725 15.02 20.63 -5.81
N ALA A 726 16.01 20.61 -4.91
CA ALA A 726 15.93 21.30 -3.63
C ALA A 726 15.76 22.83 -3.80
N SER A 727 16.43 23.43 -4.80
CA SER A 727 16.30 24.86 -5.11
C SER A 727 14.92 25.21 -5.66
N LYS A 728 14.35 24.36 -6.53
CA LYS A 728 13.00 24.51 -7.08
C LYS A 728 11.94 24.43 -5.99
N ASN A 729 12.04 23.47 -5.06
CA ASN A 729 11.13 23.35 -3.92
C ASN A 729 11.16 24.58 -3.03
N ASN A 730 12.35 25.12 -2.73
CA ASN A 730 12.49 26.33 -1.91
C ASN A 730 11.86 27.57 -2.58
N GLN A 731 11.96 27.69 -3.92
CA GLN A 731 11.29 28.77 -4.67
C GLN A 731 9.77 28.60 -4.67
N GLN A 732 9.27 27.39 -4.81
CA GLN A 732 7.84 27.07 -4.81
C GLN A 732 7.21 27.29 -3.44
N ASP A 733 7.90 26.95 -2.34
CA ASP A 733 7.48 27.23 -0.99
C ASP A 733 7.43 28.76 -0.72
N LYS A 734 8.42 29.51 -1.18
CA LYS A 734 8.41 30.99 -1.10
C LYS A 734 7.27 31.62 -1.90
N SER A 735 7.00 31.12 -3.10
CA SER A 735 5.89 31.61 -3.93
C SER A 735 4.52 31.24 -3.34
N ASN A 736 4.38 30.02 -2.78
CA ASN A 736 3.17 29.59 -2.09
C ASN A 736 2.92 30.42 -0.82
N LEU A 737 3.95 30.74 -0.03
CA LEU A 737 3.86 31.61 1.14
C LEU A 737 3.45 33.04 0.76
N ILE A 738 3.95 33.56 -0.36
CA ILE A 738 3.57 34.88 -0.91
C ILE A 738 2.13 34.82 -1.44
N GLY A 739 1.75 33.75 -2.14
CA GLY A 739 0.38 33.52 -2.63
C GLY A 739 -0.64 33.32 -1.50
N PHE A 740 -0.26 32.66 -0.42
CA PHE A 740 -1.06 32.55 0.80
C PHE A 740 -1.23 33.92 1.49
N LYS A 741 -0.15 34.67 1.65
CA LYS A 741 -0.24 36.06 2.15
C LYS A 741 -1.15 36.96 1.30
N SER A 742 -1.11 36.82 -0.02
CA SER A 742 -1.95 37.60 -0.94
C SER A 742 -3.44 37.21 -0.92
N ARG A 743 -3.77 35.96 -0.71
CA ARG A 743 -5.17 35.50 -0.62
C ARG A 743 -5.83 35.78 0.74
N TYR A 744 -5.05 35.91 1.82
CA TYR A 744 -5.57 36.13 3.17
C TYR A 744 -5.64 37.62 3.60
N THR A 745 -5.19 38.58 2.77
CA THR A 745 -5.36 40.01 3.03
C THR A 745 -6.82 40.48 2.95
N GLY A 746 -7.79 39.64 2.64
CA GLY A 746 -9.21 39.99 2.51
C GLY A 746 -10.15 39.44 3.58
N THR A 747 -9.74 38.66 4.57
CA THR A 747 -10.70 38.09 5.55
C THR A 747 -10.22 38.17 7.01
N LYS A 748 -11.20 38.29 7.91
CA LYS A 748 -11.10 38.39 9.39
C LYS A 748 -10.13 37.43 10.12
N VAL A 749 -9.48 36.51 9.43
CA VAL A 749 -8.50 35.56 10.00
C VAL A 749 -7.14 36.23 10.22
N MET A 750 -6.85 37.36 9.53
CA MET A 750 -5.61 38.09 9.73
C MET A 750 -5.58 38.76 11.11
N SER A 751 -6.72 39.19 11.67
CA SER A 751 -6.78 39.76 13.01
C SER A 751 -6.49 38.75 14.12
N SER A 752 -6.89 37.50 13.95
CA SER A 752 -6.59 36.43 14.93
C SER A 752 -5.15 35.92 14.85
N LEU A 753 -4.53 35.96 13.67
CA LEU A 753 -3.09 35.61 13.52
C LEU A 753 -2.18 36.73 14.04
N ILE A 754 -2.57 38.01 13.87
CA ILE A 754 -1.86 39.13 14.45
C ILE A 754 -1.95 39.09 15.98
N ASN A 755 -3.13 38.80 16.55
CA ASN A 755 -3.31 38.61 17.99
C ASN A 755 -2.49 37.43 18.55
N LEU A 756 -2.37 36.33 17.81
CA LEU A 756 -1.54 35.19 18.20
C LEU A 756 -0.05 35.52 18.12
N GLN A 757 0.38 36.30 17.15
CA GLN A 757 1.77 36.75 17.01
C GLN A 757 2.13 37.79 18.10
N GLU A 758 1.20 38.65 18.49
CA GLU A 758 1.37 39.55 19.65
C GLU A 758 1.43 38.77 20.97
N GLN A 759 0.59 37.77 21.18
CA GLN A 759 0.66 36.88 22.33
C GLN A 759 1.97 36.13 22.44
N VAL A 760 2.47 35.61 21.33
CA VAL A 760 3.80 34.95 21.27
C VAL A 760 4.93 35.94 21.54
N HIS A 761 4.80 37.16 21.05
CA HIS A 761 5.79 38.22 21.31
C HIS A 761 5.75 38.71 22.77
N GLN A 762 4.59 38.77 23.40
CA GLN A 762 4.47 39.04 24.84
C GLN A 762 5.01 37.90 25.69
N LEU A 763 4.80 36.63 25.30
CA LEU A 763 5.38 35.46 25.97
C LEU A 763 6.91 35.39 25.79
N GLN A 764 7.46 35.85 24.67
CA GLN A 764 8.90 35.97 24.47
C GLN A 764 9.52 37.13 25.28
N LYS A 765 8.78 38.23 25.50
CA LYS A 765 9.21 39.32 26.41
C LYS A 765 9.22 38.90 27.87
N LEU A 766 8.29 38.04 28.29
CA LEU A 766 8.24 37.51 29.66
C LEU A 766 9.32 36.45 29.95
N ARG A 767 10.05 35.99 28.94
CA ARG A 767 11.10 34.96 29.06
C ARG A 767 12.52 35.54 29.12
N LYS A 768 12.69 36.86 29.25
CA LYS A 768 14.01 37.44 29.52
C LYS A 768 14.26 37.50 31.04
N PRO A 769 15.23 36.71 31.56
CA PRO A 769 15.62 36.87 32.95
C PRO A 769 16.32 38.20 33.11
N SER A 770 15.90 38.96 34.11
CA SER A 770 16.54 40.13 34.61
C SER A 770 17.92 39.76 35.19
N ILE A 771 18.99 40.11 34.51
CA ILE A 771 20.32 40.22 35.10
C ILE A 771 20.74 41.68 35.08
N SER A 772 20.73 42.24 36.25
CA SER A 772 21.27 43.58 36.56
C SER A 772 22.78 43.60 36.50
N GLY A 773 23.30 44.61 35.83
CA GLY A 773 24.43 45.40 36.30
C GLY A 773 25.85 44.89 36.17
N LYS A 774 26.60 45.49 35.29
CA LYS A 774 27.75 46.36 35.61
C LYS A 774 28.56 46.69 34.36
N HIS A 775 28.78 47.99 34.25
CA HIS A 775 29.79 48.71 33.47
C HIS A 775 30.94 47.91 32.80
N LEU A 776 31.13 48.21 31.51
CA LEU A 776 32.46 48.59 31.01
C LEU A 776 32.34 49.38 29.68
N LYS A 777 32.80 50.65 29.77
CA LYS A 777 33.07 51.52 28.65
C LYS A 777 34.24 50.94 27.85
N LEU A 778 34.18 51.00 26.53
CA LEU A 778 35.36 51.33 25.70
C LEU A 778 34.97 51.65 24.24
N ARG A 779 35.18 52.92 23.94
CA ARG A 779 35.70 53.56 22.74
C ARG A 779 35.18 53.17 21.33
N ARG A 780 34.43 54.18 20.83
CA ARG A 780 34.34 54.49 19.39
C ARG A 780 35.74 54.70 18.75
N LYS A 781 35.91 54.15 17.55
CA LYS A 781 36.75 54.83 16.53
C LYS A 781 35.99 54.85 15.23
N ARG A 782 35.77 56.05 14.73
CA ARG A 782 35.32 56.44 13.38
C ARG A 782 36.48 56.26 12.38
N THR A 783 36.19 55.87 11.17
CA THR A 783 36.78 56.33 9.90
C THR A 783 35.74 55.97 8.84
N VAL A 784 35.05 56.88 8.27
CA VAL A 784 35.20 57.86 7.19
C VAL A 784 35.66 57.27 5.86
N GLY A 785 34.66 57.26 4.93
CA GLY A 785 34.82 57.69 3.53
C GLY A 785 35.13 56.59 2.51
N LYS A 786 34.39 56.42 1.44
CA LYS A 786 34.18 57.26 0.29
C LYS A 786 33.26 56.59 -0.73
N LYS A 787 32.48 57.41 -1.37
CA LYS A 787 31.71 57.25 -2.62
C LYS A 787 32.55 56.72 -3.80
N ILE A 788 31.84 56.09 -4.77
CA ILE A 788 31.72 56.38 -6.22
C ILE A 788 31.01 55.11 -6.78
N ALA A 789 29.82 55.18 -7.29
CA ALA A 789 29.28 55.50 -8.60
C ALA A 789 29.89 54.71 -9.76
N THR A 790 29.22 53.77 -10.25
CA THR A 790 28.51 53.58 -11.55
C THR A 790 27.68 52.30 -11.51
#